data_d20cfa7bfcb7f2eaf2c48fe985ecefda
#
_entry.id   d20cfa7bfcb7f2eaf2c48fe985ecefda
#
_cell.length_a   1.000
_cell.length_b   1.000
_cell.length_c   1.000
_cell.angle_alpha   90.00
_cell.angle_beta   90.00
_cell.angle_gamma   90.00
#
_symmetry.space_group_name_H-M   'P 1'
#
loop_
_entity.id
_entity.type
_entity.pdbx_description
1 polymer ?
#
loop_
_entity_poly.entity_id
_entity_poly.type
_entity_poly.pdbx_seq_one_letter_code
_entity_poly.pdbx_strand_id
1 'polypeptide(L)'
;MTFKFRFAGPCREIPSDLDFREQRKACQRMGEKAGTDCSIELFFGFFFDGTRNNMYMSERAGNHTQTNVARLYSVFDDAVDPSYSARQHRFRSYVEGVGTPCVEKVGDPGTGAHAQAGAAAGWGGEARINWALLEFQNHLHQHFTSRALTAALGQDTRALVREMSADMSLSRLQIEDLAKAAKIPLAAYTGMSPGDGADVLARRTQGFLDTLLRVREVNNTEPKDMGRYTVLARRNRDLRTLLAGYLDAKPKIERIRVSIFGFSRGAAEARVFANWLKDACDPPEGISFYQPRGDGVLRLAGIKVDLDFMGLFDTVASAGIAQSVSEDVWDGHGAWARKKDLEIPNAVSRCVHMVGAHEVRGSFPLDLIDGPSYEEIVYPGVHSDVGGGYKPAEQGRGTRDSDKLSQIPLCDMYREAVQAGVPLRLHTAPGPAQARFQVSAELRAAFNAYVTATADISQKQTSTRRIMYNHYVQYLRWRRLRADRGPEWIGGIPSSLRARANYPQDYEDLVRANDELLLEVRKLTTDNALERTSTPTAMPGAGGGGARLYDSVMLLLRGNKEKMWLDQLRTVWNLPGRPAAAVIDLLDNFVHDSRAWFKPLGKDDDVWIAMQKDRIKQLEKREKEAEEYVAVGRPDLALIARPNKQEQAELARYRANPDDLVLQSDGREFYWQWGYLRWRSVYANPQVRAQREAQQDREQTQRALQNMPMNFNALPRF
;
A
#
# COMPACT_ATOMS: atom_id res chain seq x y z
N MET A 1 9.30 15.11 23.80
CA MET A 1 7.85 15.08 23.44
C MET A 1 7.44 13.62 23.31
N THR A 2 6.23 13.24 23.74
CA THR A 2 5.76 11.85 23.68
C THR A 2 5.10 11.59 22.33
N PHE A 3 5.25 10.39 21.75
CA PHE A 3 4.52 9.92 20.58
C PHE A 3 3.00 10.15 20.76
N LYS A 4 2.35 10.66 19.71
CA LYS A 4 0.93 10.98 19.74
C LYS A 4 0.17 10.06 18.79
N PHE A 5 -0.99 9.59 19.25
CA PHE A 5 -1.96 8.90 18.40
C PHE A 5 -3.35 9.39 18.73
N ARG A 6 -4.20 9.48 17.72
CA ARG A 6 -5.59 9.91 17.88
C ARG A 6 -6.48 9.43 16.75
N PHE A 7 -7.76 9.49 16.93
CA PHE A 7 -8.74 9.44 15.85
C PHE A 7 -8.83 10.81 15.17
N ALA A 8 -9.22 10.82 13.89
CA ALA A 8 -9.41 12.06 13.13
C ALA A 8 -10.42 12.98 13.82
N GLY A 9 -10.13 14.26 13.84
CA GLY A 9 -11.07 15.29 14.27
C GLY A 9 -12.07 15.65 13.18
N PRO A 10 -13.02 16.55 13.47
CA PRO A 10 -13.94 17.06 12.45
C PRO A 10 -13.22 17.63 11.25
N CYS A 11 -13.76 17.37 10.06
CA CYS A 11 -13.23 17.90 8.80
C CYS A 11 -13.27 19.44 8.81
N ARG A 12 -12.13 20.06 8.58
CA ARG A 12 -11.96 21.50 8.52
C ARG A 12 -11.61 21.94 7.10
N GLU A 13 -12.09 23.08 6.69
CA GLU A 13 -11.66 23.68 5.43
C GLU A 13 -10.18 24.06 5.47
N ILE A 14 -9.52 24.01 4.31
CA ILE A 14 -8.21 24.62 4.15
C ILE A 14 -8.44 26.12 4.04
N PRO A 15 -7.90 26.95 4.96
CA PRO A 15 -7.98 28.40 4.80
C PRO A 15 -7.32 28.82 3.48
N SER A 16 -7.98 29.66 2.71
CA SER A 16 -7.52 30.09 1.37
C SER A 16 -6.16 30.79 1.38
N ASP A 17 -5.74 31.32 2.51
CA ASP A 17 -4.48 32.03 2.71
C ASP A 17 -3.46 31.24 3.57
N LEU A 18 -3.71 29.96 3.86
CA LEU A 18 -2.89 29.17 4.79
C LEU A 18 -1.42 29.14 4.38
N ASP A 19 -1.14 28.74 3.16
CA ASP A 19 0.20 28.63 2.61
C ASP A 19 0.91 30.00 2.52
N PHE A 20 0.17 31.04 2.19
CA PHE A 20 0.69 32.41 2.19
C PHE A 20 1.05 32.92 3.61
N ARG A 21 0.20 32.63 4.60
CA ARG A 21 0.48 32.99 6.01
C ARG A 21 1.69 32.26 6.55
N GLU A 22 1.81 30.96 6.29
CA GLU A 22 2.94 30.16 6.78
C GLU A 22 4.25 30.57 6.07
N GLN A 23 4.20 30.89 4.78
CA GLN A 23 5.35 31.43 4.08
C GLN A 23 5.80 32.78 4.69
N ARG A 24 4.86 33.69 5.00
CA ARG A 24 5.18 34.98 5.66
C ARG A 24 5.85 34.75 7.01
N LYS A 25 5.34 33.82 7.84
CA LYS A 25 5.97 33.45 9.12
C LYS A 25 7.37 32.88 8.93
N ALA A 26 7.60 32.08 7.89
CA ALA A 26 8.92 31.55 7.57
C ALA A 26 9.88 32.68 7.19
N CYS A 27 9.47 33.59 6.32
CA CYS A 27 10.26 34.76 5.94
C CYS A 27 10.56 35.69 7.12
N GLN A 28 9.60 35.90 8.04
CA GLN A 28 9.82 36.69 9.26
C GLN A 28 10.88 36.04 10.15
N ARG A 29 10.79 34.72 10.39
CA ARG A 29 11.79 33.97 11.17
C ARG A 29 13.19 34.02 10.55
N MET A 30 13.28 34.04 9.22
CA MET A 30 14.55 34.19 8.51
C MET A 30 15.07 35.62 8.66
N GLY A 31 14.19 36.64 8.54
CA GLY A 31 14.55 38.05 8.73
C GLY A 31 15.04 38.38 10.15
N GLU A 32 14.46 37.72 11.16
CA GLU A 32 14.89 37.84 12.57
C GLU A 32 16.26 37.19 12.84
N LYS A 33 16.65 36.18 12.06
CA LYS A 33 17.96 35.51 12.12
C LYS A 33 19.00 36.12 11.23
N ALA A 34 18.58 36.93 10.24
CA ALA A 34 19.46 37.52 9.26
C ALA A 34 20.26 38.67 9.88
N GLY A 35 21.35 38.32 10.58
CA GLY A 35 22.52 39.23 10.57
C GLY A 35 23.04 39.27 9.14
N THR A 36 23.19 40.40 8.58
CA THR A 36 23.97 40.89 7.42
C THR A 36 24.29 39.97 6.21
N ASP A 37 24.15 38.67 6.26
CA ASP A 37 24.45 37.76 5.15
C ASP A 37 23.17 37.19 4.54
N CYS A 38 22.92 37.51 3.25
CA CYS A 38 21.85 36.87 2.46
C CYS A 38 22.11 35.37 2.36
N SER A 39 21.27 34.56 3.01
CA SER A 39 21.27 33.10 2.88
C SER A 39 19.98 32.59 2.28
N ILE A 40 20.03 31.45 1.63
CA ILE A 40 18.88 30.80 1.00
C ILE A 40 18.73 29.35 1.51
N GLU A 41 17.51 28.85 1.51
CA GLU A 41 17.21 27.43 1.75
C GLU A 41 16.80 26.75 0.45
N LEU A 42 17.22 25.50 0.27
CA LEU A 42 16.74 24.64 -0.82
C LEU A 42 15.68 23.68 -0.29
N PHE A 43 14.66 23.38 -1.11
CA PHE A 43 13.58 22.48 -0.76
C PHE A 43 13.50 21.33 -1.75
N PHE A 44 13.65 20.11 -1.26
CA PHE A 44 13.57 18.89 -2.07
C PHE A 44 12.39 18.05 -1.60
N GLY A 45 11.40 17.86 -2.46
CA GLY A 45 10.20 17.05 -2.20
C GLY A 45 10.28 15.70 -2.91
N PHE A 46 10.06 14.61 -2.17
CA PHE A 46 10.02 13.25 -2.70
C PHE A 46 8.66 12.63 -2.44
N PHE A 47 8.02 12.08 -3.50
CA PHE A 47 6.64 11.63 -3.49
C PHE A 47 6.56 10.20 -4.02
N PHE A 48 6.44 9.20 -3.10
CA PHE A 48 6.42 7.78 -3.40
C PHE A 48 4.97 7.27 -3.48
N ASP A 49 4.52 6.92 -4.67
CA ASP A 49 3.13 6.50 -4.87
C ASP A 49 2.88 5.04 -4.50
N GLY A 50 1.61 4.72 -4.25
CA GLY A 50 1.19 3.38 -3.84
C GLY A 50 1.28 2.36 -4.98
N THR A 51 1.29 1.08 -4.60
CA THR A 51 1.28 -0.03 -5.55
C THR A 51 0.21 0.12 -6.61
N ARG A 52 0.57 -0.07 -7.87
CA ARG A 52 -0.29 0.08 -9.05
C ARG A 52 -0.82 1.50 -9.27
N ASN A 53 -0.35 2.49 -8.52
CA ASN A 53 -0.69 3.89 -8.72
C ASN A 53 0.37 4.60 -9.56
N ASN A 54 -0.09 5.37 -10.54
CA ASN A 54 0.76 6.13 -11.43
C ASN A 54 0.00 7.37 -11.91
N MET A 55 0.45 8.53 -11.45
CA MET A 55 -0.18 9.82 -11.77
C MET A 55 -0.31 10.06 -13.27
N TYR A 56 0.73 9.76 -14.03
CA TYR A 56 0.76 9.98 -15.47
C TYR A 56 -0.25 9.09 -16.22
N MET A 57 -0.44 7.86 -15.75
CA MET A 57 -1.46 6.96 -16.29
C MET A 57 -2.88 7.49 -15.97
N SER A 58 -3.10 7.91 -14.73
CA SER A 58 -4.38 8.48 -14.29
C SER A 58 -4.75 9.77 -15.05
N GLU A 59 -3.77 10.64 -15.27
CA GLU A 59 -3.98 11.88 -16.03
C GLU A 59 -4.28 11.61 -17.51
N ARG A 60 -3.56 10.66 -18.12
CA ARG A 60 -3.81 10.24 -19.51
C ARG A 60 -5.19 9.59 -19.68
N ALA A 61 -5.63 8.81 -18.69
CA ALA A 61 -6.93 8.17 -18.68
C ALA A 61 -8.08 9.14 -18.31
N GLY A 62 -7.80 10.27 -17.68
CA GLY A 62 -8.80 11.22 -17.21
C GLY A 62 -9.76 10.65 -16.15
N ASN A 63 -9.34 9.58 -15.45
CA ASN A 63 -10.22 8.79 -14.57
C ASN A 63 -10.21 9.24 -13.11
N HIS A 64 -9.48 10.29 -12.76
CA HIS A 64 -9.37 10.85 -11.41
C HIS A 64 -8.91 9.87 -10.33
N THR A 65 -8.09 8.86 -10.68
CA THR A 65 -7.54 7.87 -9.75
C THR A 65 -6.22 8.31 -9.09
N GLN A 66 -5.86 9.59 -9.18
CA GLN A 66 -4.68 10.11 -8.50
C GLN A 66 -4.81 9.92 -6.99
N THR A 67 -3.72 9.38 -6.39
CA THR A 67 -3.59 9.25 -4.95
C THR A 67 -3.38 10.59 -4.26
N ASN A 68 -3.46 10.61 -2.94
CA ASN A 68 -3.15 11.81 -2.16
C ASN A 68 -1.69 12.23 -2.32
N VAL A 69 -0.77 11.29 -2.52
CA VAL A 69 0.65 11.57 -2.82
C VAL A 69 0.79 12.31 -4.15
N ALA A 70 0.14 11.82 -5.22
CA ALA A 70 0.14 12.48 -6.52
C ALA A 70 -0.50 13.88 -6.48
N ARG A 71 -1.57 14.05 -5.68
CA ARG A 71 -2.24 15.34 -5.50
C ARG A 71 -1.36 16.33 -4.74
N LEU A 72 -0.67 15.91 -3.68
CA LEU A 72 0.30 16.76 -2.96
C LEU A 72 1.48 17.12 -3.86
N TYR A 73 1.99 16.19 -4.68
CA TYR A 73 3.01 16.48 -5.67
C TYR A 73 2.57 17.59 -6.65
N SER A 74 1.30 17.56 -7.09
CA SER A 74 0.78 18.52 -8.08
C SER A 74 0.72 19.97 -7.57
N VAL A 75 0.74 20.18 -6.26
CA VAL A 75 0.72 21.51 -5.62
C VAL A 75 2.03 21.87 -4.92
N PHE A 76 3.07 21.04 -5.02
CA PHE A 76 4.41 21.42 -4.57
C PHE A 76 4.98 22.46 -5.54
N ASP A 77 5.36 23.60 -4.99
CA ASP A 77 5.89 24.71 -5.76
C ASP A 77 7.36 24.44 -6.15
N ASP A 78 7.59 24.23 -7.42
CA ASP A 78 8.92 24.06 -8.02
C ASP A 78 9.24 25.14 -9.05
N ALA A 79 8.44 26.21 -9.09
CA ALA A 79 8.62 27.33 -9.99
C ALA A 79 9.90 28.12 -9.68
N VAL A 80 10.58 28.57 -10.72
CA VAL A 80 11.65 29.57 -10.63
C VAL A 80 10.98 30.94 -10.48
N ASP A 81 11.32 31.64 -9.42
CA ASP A 81 10.90 33.04 -9.22
C ASP A 81 12.02 34.00 -9.69
N PRO A 82 11.91 34.58 -10.87
CA PRO A 82 12.96 35.47 -11.42
C PRO A 82 13.19 36.73 -10.59
N SER A 83 12.19 37.15 -9.81
CA SER A 83 12.31 38.37 -8.96
C SER A 83 13.20 38.12 -7.74
N TYR A 84 13.32 36.84 -7.31
CA TYR A 84 14.13 36.45 -6.16
C TYR A 84 15.50 35.92 -6.58
N SER A 85 15.54 35.02 -7.57
CA SER A 85 16.76 34.41 -8.11
C SER A 85 16.47 33.78 -9.47
N ALA A 86 17.42 33.92 -10.39
CA ALA A 86 17.35 33.17 -11.67
C ALA A 86 17.56 31.64 -11.52
N ARG A 87 17.83 31.15 -10.29
CA ARG A 87 18.08 29.76 -10.01
C ARG A 87 16.86 29.11 -9.35
N GLN A 88 16.64 27.84 -9.66
CA GLN A 88 15.61 27.04 -9.01
C GLN A 88 16.05 26.67 -7.58
N HIS A 89 15.18 26.89 -6.60
CA HIS A 89 15.42 26.60 -5.18
C HIS A 89 14.58 25.45 -4.65
N ARG A 90 13.55 25.04 -5.38
CA ARG A 90 12.58 24.04 -5.00
C ARG A 90 12.52 22.99 -6.09
N PHE A 91 12.63 21.73 -5.69
CA PHE A 91 12.67 20.58 -6.59
C PHE A 91 11.73 19.51 -6.08
N ARG A 92 11.03 18.83 -6.97
CA ARG A 92 10.15 17.72 -6.63
C ARG A 92 10.43 16.51 -7.50
N SER A 93 10.40 15.34 -6.87
CA SER A 93 10.56 14.05 -7.55
C SER A 93 9.34 13.18 -7.24
N TYR A 94 8.65 12.74 -8.28
CA TYR A 94 7.56 11.77 -8.17
C TYR A 94 8.08 10.37 -8.50
N VAL A 95 7.73 9.40 -7.68
CA VAL A 95 8.12 7.99 -7.82
C VAL A 95 6.86 7.17 -8.07
N GLU A 96 6.76 6.57 -9.24
CA GLU A 96 5.64 5.72 -9.63
C GLU A 96 5.57 4.47 -8.76
N GLY A 97 4.37 4.05 -8.39
CA GLY A 97 4.19 2.87 -7.55
C GLY A 97 4.66 1.57 -8.21
N VAL A 98 5.21 0.66 -7.41
CA VAL A 98 5.62 -0.67 -7.88
C VAL A 98 4.48 -1.38 -8.61
N GLY A 99 4.81 -2.12 -9.66
CA GLY A 99 3.82 -2.76 -10.53
C GLY A 99 3.22 -1.83 -11.59
N THR A 100 3.79 -0.62 -11.77
CA THR A 100 3.47 0.29 -12.88
C THR A 100 4.72 0.64 -13.69
N PRO A 101 4.58 1.11 -14.94
CA PRO A 101 5.71 1.51 -15.75
C PRO A 101 6.56 2.61 -15.09
N CYS A 102 7.87 2.36 -15.01
CA CYS A 102 8.89 3.30 -14.55
C CYS A 102 10.15 3.13 -15.40
N VAL A 103 9.96 3.13 -16.74
CA VAL A 103 10.99 2.69 -17.72
C VAL A 103 12.17 3.63 -17.73
N GLU A 104 11.93 4.93 -17.84
CA GLU A 104 12.98 5.94 -18.02
C GLU A 104 13.87 6.07 -16.78
N LYS A 105 13.29 5.88 -15.60
CA LYS A 105 13.97 6.04 -14.31
C LYS A 105 14.73 4.79 -13.90
N VAL A 106 14.06 3.62 -13.93
CA VAL A 106 14.62 2.37 -13.38
C VAL A 106 14.63 1.20 -14.36
N GLY A 107 13.99 1.32 -15.52
CA GLY A 107 13.91 0.25 -16.51
C GLY A 107 12.79 -0.76 -16.25
N ASP A 108 11.85 -0.48 -15.33
CA ASP A 108 10.70 -1.34 -15.05
C ASP A 108 9.59 -1.10 -16.10
N PRO A 109 9.24 -2.11 -16.93
CA PRO A 109 8.18 -1.96 -17.92
C PRO A 109 6.77 -1.89 -17.29
N GLY A 110 6.60 -2.33 -16.02
CA GLY A 110 5.32 -2.32 -15.31
C GLY A 110 4.22 -3.12 -16.01
N THR A 111 4.55 -4.17 -16.77
CA THR A 111 3.61 -5.01 -17.52
C THR A 111 3.88 -6.50 -17.29
N GLY A 112 2.92 -7.35 -17.55
CA GLY A 112 3.07 -8.81 -17.46
C GLY A 112 3.57 -9.29 -16.09
N ALA A 113 4.63 -10.12 -16.10
CA ALA A 113 5.23 -10.65 -14.87
C ALA A 113 5.83 -9.55 -13.97
N HIS A 114 6.38 -8.49 -14.53
CA HIS A 114 6.94 -7.36 -13.78
C HIS A 114 5.86 -6.61 -12.99
N ALA A 115 4.71 -6.32 -13.62
CA ALA A 115 3.59 -5.70 -12.93
C ALA A 115 3.07 -6.58 -11.77
N GLN A 116 2.98 -7.89 -11.99
CA GLN A 116 2.52 -8.83 -10.97
C GLN A 116 3.55 -9.00 -9.85
N ALA A 117 4.84 -9.13 -10.15
CA ALA A 117 5.91 -9.20 -9.16
C ALA A 117 5.99 -7.91 -8.33
N GLY A 118 5.86 -6.74 -8.96
CA GLY A 118 5.76 -5.45 -8.28
C GLY A 118 4.55 -5.39 -7.35
N ALA A 119 3.39 -5.78 -7.84
CA ALA A 119 2.14 -5.78 -7.05
C ALA A 119 2.14 -6.81 -5.92
N ALA A 120 2.65 -8.02 -6.15
CA ALA A 120 2.63 -9.09 -5.17
C ALA A 120 3.79 -9.03 -4.16
N ALA A 121 5.00 -8.69 -4.65
CA ALA A 121 6.24 -8.82 -3.89
C ALA A 121 7.04 -7.51 -3.72
N GLY A 122 6.54 -6.38 -4.22
CA GLY A 122 7.27 -5.11 -4.14
C GLY A 122 8.53 -5.04 -5.01
N TRP A 123 8.64 -5.91 -6.04
CA TRP A 123 9.75 -5.88 -6.97
C TRP A 123 9.88 -4.51 -7.64
N GLY A 124 11.10 -4.04 -7.81
CA GLY A 124 11.41 -2.71 -8.35
C GLY A 124 11.33 -1.58 -7.32
N GLY A 125 11.03 -1.87 -6.05
CA GLY A 125 11.00 -0.86 -4.97
C GLY A 125 12.40 -0.39 -4.61
N GLU A 126 13.37 -1.30 -4.46
CA GLU A 126 14.77 -0.92 -4.23
C GLU A 126 15.31 0.02 -5.32
N ALA A 127 15.00 -0.31 -6.59
CA ALA A 127 15.39 0.50 -7.73
C ALA A 127 14.80 1.92 -7.69
N ARG A 128 13.52 2.05 -7.30
CA ARG A 128 12.83 3.33 -7.17
C ARG A 128 13.41 4.19 -6.05
N ILE A 129 13.73 3.58 -4.92
CA ILE A 129 14.41 4.26 -3.79
C ILE A 129 15.79 4.74 -4.23
N ASN A 130 16.58 3.89 -4.89
CA ASN A 130 17.90 4.24 -5.37
C ASN A 130 17.88 5.34 -6.45
N TRP A 131 16.87 5.35 -7.33
CA TRP A 131 16.67 6.47 -8.24
C TRP A 131 16.41 7.79 -7.50
N ALA A 132 15.57 7.78 -6.47
CA ALA A 132 15.30 8.98 -5.68
C ALA A 132 16.56 9.50 -4.95
N LEU A 133 17.46 8.62 -4.52
CA LEU A 133 18.76 9.00 -3.96
C LEU A 133 19.69 9.65 -5.00
N LEU A 134 19.64 9.22 -6.26
CA LEU A 134 20.34 9.90 -7.35
C LEU A 134 19.75 11.29 -7.62
N GLU A 135 18.43 11.42 -7.59
CA GLU A 135 17.75 12.72 -7.76
C GLU A 135 18.09 13.70 -6.63
N PHE A 136 18.27 13.23 -5.40
CA PHE A 136 18.71 14.07 -4.29
C PHE A 136 20.06 14.77 -4.60
N GLN A 137 21.01 14.03 -5.18
CA GLN A 137 22.29 14.60 -5.62
C GLN A 137 22.15 15.48 -6.90
N ASN A 138 21.27 15.05 -7.84
CA ASN A 138 20.99 15.80 -9.05
C ASN A 138 20.40 17.17 -8.76
N HIS A 139 19.49 17.30 -7.80
CA HIS A 139 18.86 18.57 -7.45
C HIS A 139 19.86 19.63 -6.96
N LEU A 140 20.84 19.23 -6.14
CA LEU A 140 21.86 20.19 -5.70
C LEU A 140 22.71 20.69 -6.87
N HIS A 141 23.17 19.82 -7.76
CA HIS A 141 23.93 20.22 -8.94
C HIS A 141 23.10 21.10 -9.88
N GLN A 142 21.81 20.72 -10.06
CA GLN A 142 20.88 21.46 -10.91
C GLN A 142 20.62 22.88 -10.40
N HIS A 143 20.57 23.08 -9.08
CA HIS A 143 20.47 24.42 -8.50
C HIS A 143 21.57 25.36 -8.99
N PHE A 144 22.81 24.87 -9.02
CA PHE A 144 23.97 25.70 -9.41
C PHE A 144 24.16 25.85 -10.93
N THR A 145 23.85 24.78 -11.67
CA THR A 145 24.25 24.65 -13.09
C THR A 145 23.08 24.55 -14.06
N SER A 146 21.83 24.48 -13.55
CA SER A 146 20.61 24.16 -14.32
C SER A 146 20.66 22.81 -15.04
N ARG A 147 21.59 21.92 -14.66
CA ARG A 147 21.79 20.60 -15.25
C ARG A 147 21.91 19.52 -14.15
N ALA A 148 21.27 18.37 -14.35
CA ALA A 148 21.39 17.24 -13.40
C ALA A 148 22.85 16.72 -13.36
N LEU A 149 23.31 16.27 -12.18
CA LEU A 149 24.66 15.70 -12.00
C LEU A 149 24.87 14.49 -12.91
N THR A 150 23.89 13.59 -13.03
CA THR A 150 23.94 12.43 -13.92
C THR A 150 24.25 12.84 -15.37
N ALA A 151 23.59 13.89 -15.85
CA ALA A 151 23.82 14.40 -17.19
C ALA A 151 25.18 15.11 -17.32
N ALA A 152 25.63 15.82 -16.27
CA ALA A 152 26.93 16.49 -16.25
C ALA A 152 28.10 15.50 -16.32
N LEU A 153 27.94 14.32 -15.68
CA LEU A 153 28.92 13.24 -15.67
C LEU A 153 28.78 12.29 -16.88
N GLY A 154 27.82 12.49 -17.78
CA GLY A 154 27.58 11.59 -18.92
C GLY A 154 27.17 10.17 -18.50
N GLN A 155 26.50 10.03 -17.35
CA GLN A 155 26.11 8.73 -16.78
C GLN A 155 24.71 8.30 -17.26
N ASP A 156 24.49 6.98 -17.36
CA ASP A 156 23.17 6.40 -17.59
C ASP A 156 22.49 6.11 -16.24
N THR A 157 21.35 6.76 -15.99
CA THR A 157 20.55 6.60 -14.76
C THR A 157 20.18 5.14 -14.50
N ARG A 158 19.73 4.40 -15.53
CA ARG A 158 19.30 3.00 -15.39
C ARG A 158 20.48 2.08 -15.08
N ALA A 159 21.65 2.35 -15.65
CA ALA A 159 22.86 1.60 -15.34
C ALA A 159 23.28 1.81 -13.87
N LEU A 160 23.25 3.05 -13.37
CA LEU A 160 23.53 3.36 -11.96
C LEU A 160 22.52 2.67 -11.02
N VAL A 161 21.23 2.77 -11.32
CA VAL A 161 20.19 2.11 -10.53
C VAL A 161 20.40 0.59 -10.47
N ARG A 162 20.77 -0.04 -11.59
CA ARG A 162 21.05 -1.48 -11.64
C ARG A 162 22.30 -1.85 -10.83
N GLU A 163 23.32 -1.02 -10.84
CA GLU A 163 24.51 -1.20 -10.00
C GLU A 163 24.16 -1.16 -8.51
N MET A 164 23.21 -0.30 -8.12
CA MET A 164 22.76 -0.06 -6.75
C MET A 164 21.68 -1.03 -6.25
N SER A 165 21.01 -1.80 -7.11
CA SER A 165 19.78 -2.51 -6.77
C SER A 165 19.89 -4.01 -6.99
N ALA A 166 19.54 -4.80 -5.97
CA ALA A 166 19.50 -6.26 -6.05
C ALA A 166 18.30 -6.76 -6.88
N ASP A 167 17.15 -6.14 -6.70
CA ASP A 167 15.91 -6.51 -7.39
C ASP A 167 16.02 -6.38 -8.93
N MET A 168 16.79 -5.42 -9.44
CA MET A 168 17.05 -5.26 -10.87
C MET A 168 18.07 -6.27 -11.45
N SER A 169 18.67 -7.10 -10.60
CA SER A 169 19.59 -8.18 -10.99
C SER A 169 18.91 -9.55 -11.08
N LEU A 170 17.63 -9.64 -10.73
CA LEU A 170 16.88 -10.89 -10.79
C LEU A 170 16.69 -11.35 -12.25
N SER A 171 16.83 -12.65 -12.45
CA SER A 171 16.55 -13.29 -13.74
C SER A 171 15.03 -13.25 -14.04
N ARG A 172 14.69 -13.43 -15.32
CA ARG A 172 13.28 -13.51 -15.75
C ARG A 172 12.50 -14.60 -15.00
N LEU A 173 13.11 -15.76 -14.77
CA LEU A 173 12.46 -16.86 -14.03
C LEU A 173 12.16 -16.47 -12.59
N GLN A 174 13.10 -15.80 -11.91
CA GLN A 174 12.87 -15.30 -10.54
C GLN A 174 11.76 -14.25 -10.49
N ILE A 175 11.68 -13.35 -11.46
CA ILE A 175 10.58 -12.38 -11.56
C ILE A 175 9.24 -13.10 -11.81
N GLU A 176 9.20 -14.12 -12.65
CA GLU A 176 8.01 -14.95 -12.87
C GLU A 176 7.60 -15.71 -11.59
N ASP A 177 8.54 -16.19 -10.80
CA ASP A 177 8.26 -16.85 -9.51
C ASP A 177 7.71 -15.86 -8.49
N LEU A 178 8.25 -14.63 -8.40
CA LEU A 178 7.65 -13.57 -7.60
C LEU A 178 6.23 -13.21 -8.05
N ALA A 179 5.99 -13.16 -9.36
CA ALA A 179 4.67 -12.91 -9.93
C ALA A 179 3.65 -14.00 -9.58
N LYS A 180 4.11 -15.25 -9.40
CA LYS A 180 3.28 -16.38 -8.94
C LYS A 180 2.97 -16.29 -7.44
N ALA A 181 3.72 -15.52 -6.67
CA ALA A 181 3.57 -15.44 -5.21
C ALA A 181 2.14 -15.10 -4.77
N ALA A 182 1.48 -14.19 -5.49
CA ALA A 182 0.08 -13.84 -5.23
C ALA A 182 -0.91 -14.99 -5.47
N LYS A 183 -0.51 -16.00 -6.25
CA LYS A 183 -1.33 -17.14 -6.65
C LYS A 183 -0.99 -18.42 -5.87
N ILE A 184 0.01 -18.40 -5.00
CA ILE A 184 0.47 -19.58 -4.25
C ILE A 184 -0.67 -20.27 -3.48
N PRO A 185 -1.51 -19.57 -2.70
CA PRO A 185 -2.62 -20.21 -2.00
C PRO A 185 -3.63 -20.87 -2.94
N LEU A 186 -3.85 -20.26 -4.11
CA LEU A 186 -4.73 -20.81 -5.13
C LEU A 186 -4.15 -22.07 -5.77
N ALA A 187 -2.84 -22.10 -6.06
CA ALA A 187 -2.19 -23.28 -6.63
C ALA A 187 -2.30 -24.49 -5.69
N ALA A 188 -2.35 -24.26 -4.37
CA ALA A 188 -2.60 -25.32 -3.38
C ALA A 188 -4.02 -25.89 -3.48
N TYR A 189 -5.01 -25.10 -3.92
CA TYR A 189 -6.42 -25.50 -4.00
C TYR A 189 -6.89 -25.91 -5.40
N THR A 190 -6.58 -25.10 -6.43
CA THR A 190 -7.07 -25.36 -7.80
C THR A 190 -6.46 -26.57 -8.47
N GLY A 191 -5.42 -27.13 -7.88
CA GLY A 191 -4.84 -28.37 -8.34
C GLY A 191 -5.48 -29.63 -7.77
N MET A 192 -6.42 -29.54 -6.82
CA MET A 192 -6.98 -30.69 -6.09
C MET A 192 -8.38 -31.00 -6.57
N SER A 193 -8.58 -32.20 -7.11
CA SER A 193 -9.90 -32.74 -7.47
C SER A 193 -10.37 -33.71 -6.42
N PRO A 194 -11.69 -33.85 -6.18
CA PRO A 194 -12.26 -34.79 -5.23
C PRO A 194 -11.89 -36.28 -5.41
N GLY A 195 -11.29 -36.65 -6.52
CA GLY A 195 -10.84 -38.00 -6.82
C GLY A 195 -9.32 -38.19 -6.86
N ASP A 196 -8.54 -37.18 -6.49
CA ASP A 196 -7.08 -37.27 -6.54
C ASP A 196 -6.55 -38.28 -5.50
N GLY A 197 -5.74 -39.24 -5.93
CA GLY A 197 -5.07 -40.19 -5.05
C GLY A 197 -4.02 -39.53 -4.15
N ALA A 198 -3.66 -40.20 -3.04
CA ALA A 198 -2.71 -39.71 -2.06
C ALA A 198 -1.35 -39.27 -2.67
N ASP A 199 -0.89 -39.97 -3.71
CA ASP A 199 0.37 -39.66 -4.40
C ASP A 199 0.31 -38.37 -5.22
N VAL A 200 -0.86 -38.06 -5.81
CA VAL A 200 -1.08 -36.81 -6.55
C VAL A 200 -1.11 -35.64 -5.57
N LEU A 201 -1.78 -35.82 -4.45
CA LEU A 201 -1.87 -34.85 -3.37
C LEU A 201 -0.49 -34.55 -2.78
N ALA A 202 0.31 -35.60 -2.48
CA ALA A 202 1.66 -35.47 -1.96
C ALA A 202 2.59 -34.70 -2.93
N ARG A 203 2.58 -35.01 -4.23
CA ARG A 203 3.39 -34.33 -5.26
C ARG A 203 2.99 -32.87 -5.42
N ARG A 204 1.69 -32.54 -5.37
CA ARG A 204 1.19 -31.15 -5.46
C ARG A 204 1.55 -30.34 -4.23
N THR A 205 1.42 -30.94 -3.03
CA THR A 205 1.84 -30.32 -1.77
C THR A 205 3.35 -30.04 -1.78
N GLN A 206 4.15 -30.98 -2.26
CA GLN A 206 5.59 -30.78 -2.41
C GLN A 206 5.90 -29.69 -3.42
N GLY A 207 5.26 -29.67 -4.59
CA GLY A 207 5.42 -28.59 -5.59
C GLY A 207 5.02 -27.22 -5.06
N PHE A 208 4.01 -27.15 -4.20
CA PHE A 208 3.62 -25.93 -3.49
C PHE A 208 4.73 -25.47 -2.52
N LEU A 209 5.23 -26.38 -1.68
CA LEU A 209 6.32 -26.08 -0.75
C LEU A 209 7.59 -25.64 -1.47
N ASP A 210 7.97 -26.30 -2.56
CA ASP A 210 9.13 -25.95 -3.37
C ASP A 210 8.97 -24.56 -3.99
N THR A 211 7.77 -24.21 -4.44
CA THR A 211 7.48 -22.87 -4.97
C THR A 211 7.56 -21.84 -3.86
N LEU A 212 7.02 -22.11 -2.69
CA LEU A 212 7.08 -21.23 -1.52
C LEU A 212 8.52 -20.99 -1.09
N LEU A 213 9.36 -22.02 -1.05
CA LEU A 213 10.77 -21.93 -0.69
C LEU A 213 11.55 -21.09 -1.70
N ARG A 214 11.36 -21.28 -3.01
CA ARG A 214 11.99 -20.47 -4.05
C ARG A 214 11.58 -19.01 -3.96
N VAL A 215 10.30 -18.73 -3.79
CA VAL A 215 9.81 -17.36 -3.63
C VAL A 215 10.38 -16.73 -2.36
N ARG A 216 10.50 -17.50 -1.27
CA ARG A 216 11.13 -17.05 -0.02
C ARG A 216 12.60 -16.70 -0.23
N GLU A 217 13.34 -17.52 -0.97
CA GLU A 217 14.76 -17.26 -1.28
C GLU A 217 14.93 -15.95 -2.06
N VAL A 218 14.16 -15.76 -3.13
CA VAL A 218 14.17 -14.53 -3.93
C VAL A 218 13.73 -13.32 -3.10
N ASN A 219 12.74 -13.51 -2.24
CA ASN A 219 12.22 -12.45 -1.38
C ASN A 219 13.18 -12.02 -0.28
N ASN A 220 14.04 -12.91 0.18
CA ASN A 220 15.09 -12.62 1.15
C ASN A 220 16.38 -12.08 0.51
N THR A 221 16.35 -11.75 -0.80
CA THR A 221 17.48 -11.11 -1.46
C THR A 221 17.82 -9.80 -0.77
N GLU A 222 18.98 -9.74 -0.11
CA GLU A 222 19.41 -8.55 0.61
C GLU A 222 19.67 -7.39 -0.36
N PRO A 223 19.33 -6.15 0.01
CA PRO A 223 19.66 -4.96 -0.78
C PRO A 223 21.16 -4.83 -1.01
N LYS A 224 21.54 -4.23 -2.12
CA LYS A 224 22.96 -3.95 -2.44
C LYS A 224 23.49 -2.76 -1.66
N ASP A 225 23.52 -2.84 -0.32
CA ASP A 225 23.97 -1.74 0.53
C ASP A 225 25.36 -1.19 0.15
N MET A 226 26.33 -2.07 -0.11
CA MET A 226 27.68 -1.67 -0.54
C MET A 226 27.70 -1.10 -1.96
N GLY A 227 26.92 -1.64 -2.89
CA GLY A 227 26.80 -1.11 -4.25
C GLY A 227 26.24 0.31 -4.23
N ARG A 228 25.13 0.50 -3.51
CA ARG A 228 24.52 1.83 -3.29
C ARG A 228 25.50 2.83 -2.71
N TYR A 229 26.13 2.48 -1.59
CA TYR A 229 27.10 3.35 -0.93
C TYR A 229 28.28 3.72 -1.87
N THR A 230 28.83 2.76 -2.59
CA THR A 230 29.97 2.99 -3.49
C THR A 230 29.63 3.97 -4.61
N VAL A 231 28.48 3.79 -5.25
CA VAL A 231 28.00 4.67 -6.33
C VAL A 231 27.78 6.10 -5.79
N LEU A 232 27.03 6.22 -4.69
CA LEU A 232 26.68 7.53 -4.13
C LEU A 232 27.89 8.26 -3.59
N ALA A 233 28.83 7.57 -2.92
CA ALA A 233 30.07 8.17 -2.42
C ALA A 233 31.00 8.66 -3.54
N ARG A 234 31.09 7.90 -4.66
CA ARG A 234 31.81 8.35 -5.87
C ARG A 234 31.18 9.64 -6.40
N ARG A 235 29.88 9.66 -6.59
CA ARG A 235 29.15 10.83 -7.07
C ARG A 235 29.23 12.04 -6.14
N ASN A 236 29.31 11.83 -4.82
CA ASN A 236 29.54 12.93 -3.87
C ASN A 236 30.91 13.59 -4.06
N ARG A 237 31.95 12.81 -4.35
CA ARG A 237 33.28 13.38 -4.67
C ARG A 237 33.22 14.19 -5.97
N ASP A 238 32.60 13.63 -7.00
CA ASP A 238 32.43 14.32 -8.29
C ASP A 238 31.61 15.62 -8.11
N LEU A 239 30.51 15.55 -7.35
CA LEU A 239 29.65 16.70 -7.03
C LEU A 239 30.43 17.82 -6.31
N ARG A 240 31.22 17.50 -5.30
CA ARG A 240 32.08 18.48 -4.61
C ARG A 240 33.09 19.13 -5.55
N THR A 241 33.74 18.33 -6.39
CA THR A 241 34.69 18.84 -7.38
C THR A 241 34.04 19.79 -8.36
N LEU A 242 32.89 19.42 -8.92
CA LEU A 242 32.15 20.24 -9.87
C LEU A 242 31.59 21.53 -9.25
N LEU A 243 31.23 21.49 -7.98
CA LEU A 243 30.64 22.63 -7.27
C LEU A 243 31.63 23.51 -6.53
N ALA A 244 32.93 23.15 -6.46
CA ALA A 244 33.94 23.86 -5.69
C ALA A 244 33.94 25.39 -5.93
N GLY A 245 33.80 25.84 -7.18
CA GLY A 245 33.72 27.25 -7.53
C GLY A 245 32.38 27.94 -7.23
N TYR A 246 31.34 27.18 -6.90
CA TYR A 246 29.99 27.72 -6.66
C TYR A 246 29.64 27.79 -5.17
N LEU A 247 30.23 26.94 -4.31
CA LEU A 247 29.86 26.79 -2.92
C LEU A 247 30.17 28.02 -2.07
N ASP A 248 31.17 28.81 -2.47
CA ASP A 248 31.56 30.05 -1.82
C ASP A 248 30.82 31.29 -2.38
N ALA A 249 30.04 31.13 -3.45
CA ALA A 249 29.29 32.21 -4.07
C ALA A 249 28.12 32.63 -3.18
N LYS A 250 27.85 33.96 -3.21
CA LYS A 250 26.67 34.52 -2.52
C LYS A 250 25.43 34.52 -3.44
N PRO A 251 24.23 34.34 -2.91
CA PRO A 251 23.91 34.04 -1.50
C PRO A 251 24.32 32.61 -1.08
N LYS A 252 24.77 32.46 0.17
CA LYS A 252 25.11 31.14 0.72
C LYS A 252 23.86 30.26 0.90
N ILE A 253 23.98 28.97 0.61
CA ILE A 253 22.94 28.00 0.98
C ILE A 253 23.11 27.65 2.45
N GLU A 254 22.10 27.98 3.27
CA GLU A 254 22.10 27.66 4.69
C GLU A 254 21.89 26.16 4.92
N ARG A 255 20.89 25.60 4.22
CA ARG A 255 20.53 24.17 4.32
C ARG A 255 19.67 23.68 3.17
N ILE A 256 19.63 22.36 3.04
CA ILE A 256 18.69 21.63 2.19
C ILE A 256 17.60 21.06 3.09
N ARG A 257 16.35 21.39 2.81
CA ARG A 257 15.16 20.91 3.52
C ARG A 257 14.50 19.81 2.71
N VAL A 258 14.38 18.61 3.27
CA VAL A 258 13.82 17.44 2.59
C VAL A 258 12.44 17.13 3.15
N SER A 259 11.44 17.02 2.27
CA SER A 259 10.08 16.60 2.59
C SER A 259 9.78 15.31 1.84
N ILE A 260 9.22 14.32 2.54
CA ILE A 260 9.02 12.98 2.00
C ILE A 260 7.55 12.59 2.18
N PHE A 261 6.91 12.11 1.12
CA PHE A 261 5.53 11.64 1.15
C PHE A 261 5.43 10.23 0.59
N GLY A 262 4.53 9.41 1.16
CA GLY A 262 4.34 8.06 0.67
C GLY A 262 2.95 7.50 0.96
N PHE A 263 2.48 6.59 0.10
CA PHE A 263 1.25 5.84 0.29
C PHE A 263 1.48 4.34 0.12
N SER A 264 0.88 3.51 0.98
CA SER A 264 0.96 2.05 0.85
C SER A 264 2.41 1.55 0.87
N ARG A 265 2.85 0.78 -0.13
CA ARG A 265 4.26 0.41 -0.32
C ARG A 265 5.14 1.62 -0.61
N GLY A 266 4.63 2.64 -1.28
CA GLY A 266 5.33 3.91 -1.40
C GLY A 266 5.59 4.58 -0.06
N ALA A 267 4.73 4.38 0.96
CA ALA A 267 5.02 4.83 2.32
C ALA A 267 6.17 4.03 2.96
N ALA A 268 6.27 2.73 2.68
CA ALA A 268 7.43 1.93 3.09
C ALA A 268 8.71 2.38 2.35
N GLU A 269 8.63 2.61 1.03
CA GLU A 269 9.74 3.17 0.24
C GLU A 269 10.20 4.53 0.78
N ALA A 270 9.28 5.40 1.16
CA ALA A 270 9.57 6.70 1.78
C ALA A 270 10.37 6.56 3.10
N ARG A 271 10.00 5.58 3.94
CA ARG A 271 10.69 5.28 5.20
C ARG A 271 12.10 4.75 4.93
N VAL A 272 12.24 3.82 4.00
CA VAL A 272 13.55 3.26 3.58
C VAL A 272 14.43 4.34 2.95
N PHE A 273 13.87 5.18 2.07
CA PHE A 273 14.56 6.32 1.48
C PHE A 273 15.15 7.25 2.55
N ALA A 274 14.37 7.60 3.58
CA ALA A 274 14.86 8.44 4.68
C ALA A 274 16.05 7.81 5.42
N ASN A 275 16.04 6.48 5.61
CA ASN A 275 17.14 5.75 6.23
C ASN A 275 18.37 5.67 5.33
N TRP A 276 18.17 5.47 4.03
CA TRP A 276 19.27 5.34 3.07
C TRP A 276 19.82 6.68 2.59
N LEU A 277 19.12 7.80 2.86
CA LEU A 277 19.57 9.14 2.44
C LEU A 277 20.96 9.49 2.97
N LYS A 278 21.33 8.95 4.13
CA LYS A 278 22.68 9.07 4.68
C LYS A 278 23.77 8.60 3.71
N ASP A 279 23.49 7.58 2.89
CA ASP A 279 24.46 7.04 1.93
C ASP A 279 24.69 8.02 0.75
N ALA A 280 23.72 8.89 0.48
CA ALA A 280 23.83 9.97 -0.51
C ALA A 280 24.47 11.25 0.05
N CYS A 281 24.71 11.32 1.37
CA CYS A 281 25.33 12.44 2.05
C CYS A 281 26.85 12.28 2.21
N ASP A 282 27.51 13.37 2.61
CA ASP A 282 28.94 13.36 2.86
C ASP A 282 29.34 12.34 3.95
N PRO A 283 30.45 11.62 3.80
CA PRO A 283 30.95 10.76 4.86
C PRO A 283 31.34 11.60 6.09
N PRO A 284 31.24 11.07 7.32
CA PRO A 284 31.75 11.73 8.51
C PRO A 284 33.26 11.98 8.39
N GLU A 285 33.73 13.11 8.90
CA GLU A 285 35.16 13.42 8.93
C GLU A 285 35.95 12.34 9.67
N GLY A 286 37.08 11.92 9.11
CA GLY A 286 38.00 10.96 9.71
C GLY A 286 37.64 9.47 9.57
N ILE A 287 36.55 9.12 8.87
CA ILE A 287 36.16 7.73 8.67
C ILE A 287 36.35 7.35 7.19
N SER A 288 37.27 6.41 6.92
CA SER A 288 37.58 5.91 5.58
C SER A 288 36.72 4.70 5.15
N PHE A 289 35.94 4.11 6.04
CA PHE A 289 35.12 2.93 5.79
C PHE A 289 33.66 3.15 6.24
N TYR A 290 32.73 2.41 5.60
CA TYR A 290 31.31 2.40 5.99
C TYR A 290 31.17 2.00 7.47
N GLN A 291 30.77 2.96 8.28
CA GLN A 291 30.24 2.70 9.61
C GLN A 291 28.83 3.30 9.69
N PRO A 292 27.86 2.62 10.35
CA PRO A 292 26.59 3.24 10.65
C PRO A 292 26.85 4.55 11.39
N ARG A 293 26.38 5.66 10.84
CA ARG A 293 26.62 6.98 11.46
C ARG A 293 25.91 7.06 12.80
N GLY A 294 26.63 7.48 13.81
CA GLY A 294 26.06 8.08 15.01
C GLY A 294 25.29 9.38 14.65
N ASP A 295 24.71 10.05 15.62
CA ASP A 295 23.79 11.21 15.50
C ASP A 295 24.35 12.46 14.78
N GLY A 296 25.21 12.27 13.79
CA GLY A 296 25.85 13.33 13.04
C GLY A 296 24.88 14.09 12.13
N VAL A 297 25.08 15.41 12.04
CA VAL A 297 24.39 16.28 11.10
C VAL A 297 24.65 15.81 9.68
N LEU A 298 23.58 15.49 8.92
CA LEU A 298 23.68 15.15 7.49
C LEU A 298 24.15 16.36 6.70
N ARG A 299 25.05 16.13 5.73
CA ARG A 299 25.54 17.17 4.81
C ARG A 299 25.66 16.61 3.39
N LEU A 300 25.43 17.47 2.41
CA LEU A 300 25.70 17.19 1.00
C LEU A 300 26.56 18.31 0.43
N ALA A 301 27.76 17.98 -0.04
CA ALA A 301 28.77 18.94 -0.46
C ALA A 301 29.03 20.04 0.62
N GLY A 302 29.06 19.66 1.90
CA GLY A 302 29.25 20.57 3.04
C GLY A 302 27.98 21.28 3.51
N ILE A 303 26.90 21.33 2.70
CA ILE A 303 25.63 22.00 3.04
C ILE A 303 24.83 21.10 3.96
N LYS A 304 24.29 21.65 5.05
CA LYS A 304 23.43 20.95 6.01
C LYS A 304 22.17 20.39 5.33
N VAL A 305 21.77 19.16 5.68
CA VAL A 305 20.56 18.51 5.21
C VAL A 305 19.64 18.23 6.40
N ASP A 306 18.42 18.77 6.36
CA ASP A 306 17.38 18.56 7.37
C ASP A 306 16.22 17.76 6.77
N LEU A 307 15.83 16.65 7.42
CA LEU A 307 14.62 15.90 7.10
C LEU A 307 13.44 16.54 7.85
N ASP A 308 12.81 17.54 7.22
CA ASP A 308 11.85 18.40 7.91
C ASP A 308 10.49 17.75 8.14
N PHE A 309 9.98 17.03 7.13
CA PHE A 309 8.64 16.49 7.17
C PHE A 309 8.55 15.14 6.47
N MET A 310 7.82 14.21 7.10
CA MET A 310 7.43 12.94 6.49
C MET A 310 5.91 12.76 6.62
N GLY A 311 5.20 12.68 5.50
CA GLY A 311 3.77 12.45 5.40
C GLY A 311 3.46 11.08 4.84
N LEU A 312 2.88 10.20 5.65
CA LEU A 312 2.62 8.82 5.28
C LEU A 312 1.13 8.51 5.29
N PHE A 313 0.66 7.76 4.29
CA PHE A 313 -0.69 7.23 4.22
C PHE A 313 -0.62 5.71 4.25
N ASP A 314 -1.19 5.12 5.29
CA ASP A 314 -1.48 3.71 5.49
C ASP A 314 -0.35 2.77 5.02
N THR A 315 0.79 2.83 5.72
CA THR A 315 2.03 2.11 5.36
C THR A 315 1.82 0.61 5.31
N VAL A 316 2.08 0.00 4.16
CA VAL A 316 2.08 -1.45 3.95
C VAL A 316 3.46 -1.87 3.45
N ALA A 317 4.27 -2.46 4.33
CA ALA A 317 5.64 -2.84 4.00
C ALA A 317 5.79 -4.19 3.30
N SER A 318 4.69 -4.84 2.88
CA SER A 318 4.70 -6.16 2.22
C SER A 318 5.58 -6.16 0.97
N ALA A 319 6.90 -6.13 1.17
CA ALA A 319 7.89 -6.43 0.15
C ALA A 319 8.18 -7.92 0.26
N GLY A 320 7.92 -8.63 -0.82
CA GLY A 320 7.94 -10.06 -0.82
C GLY A 320 6.55 -10.69 -0.94
N ILE A 321 6.36 -11.90 -0.45
CA ILE A 321 5.03 -12.51 -0.45
C ILE A 321 4.13 -11.66 0.44
N ALA A 322 3.15 -10.99 -0.16
CA ALA A 322 2.08 -10.36 0.60
C ALA A 322 1.56 -11.38 1.61
N GLN A 323 1.37 -10.97 2.86
CA GLN A 323 1.06 -11.87 3.96
C GLN A 323 -0.12 -12.80 3.61
N SER A 324 0.22 -13.92 3.00
CA SER A 324 -0.70 -15.00 2.63
C SER A 324 -0.63 -16.16 3.63
N VAL A 325 0.28 -16.06 4.59
CA VAL A 325 0.62 -17.08 5.57
C VAL A 325 0.56 -16.43 6.96
N SER A 326 0.47 -17.19 8.04
CA SER A 326 0.35 -16.64 9.39
C SER A 326 1.57 -15.75 9.75
N GLU A 327 1.35 -14.74 10.60
CA GLU A 327 2.38 -13.83 11.09
C GLU A 327 3.61 -14.54 11.67
N ASP A 328 3.40 -15.76 12.22
CA ASP A 328 4.47 -16.56 12.84
C ASP A 328 5.42 -17.18 11.80
N VAL A 329 4.96 -17.30 10.54
CA VAL A 329 5.75 -17.88 9.44
C VAL A 329 6.34 -16.82 8.53
N TRP A 330 5.59 -15.70 8.31
CA TRP A 330 5.99 -14.64 7.39
C TRP A 330 5.35 -13.30 7.75
N ASP A 331 6.15 -12.32 8.09
CA ASP A 331 5.68 -10.99 8.50
C ASP A 331 5.67 -9.95 7.37
N GLY A 332 6.03 -10.31 6.16
CA GLY A 332 6.04 -9.39 5.01
C GLY A 332 7.21 -8.42 4.95
N HIS A 333 8.18 -8.52 5.88
CA HIS A 333 9.36 -7.66 5.95
C HIS A 333 10.57 -8.36 5.32
N GLY A 334 10.72 -8.24 4.01
CA GLY A 334 11.82 -8.84 3.26
C GLY A 334 12.43 -7.91 2.23
N ALA A 335 13.44 -8.35 1.51
CA ALA A 335 14.14 -7.60 0.48
C ALA A 335 14.54 -6.20 0.98
N TRP A 336 14.18 -5.15 0.26
CA TRP A 336 14.47 -3.76 0.62
C TRP A 336 13.69 -3.23 1.84
N ALA A 337 12.56 -3.85 2.21
CA ALA A 337 11.72 -3.43 3.33
C ALA A 337 12.09 -4.13 4.65
N ARG A 338 13.39 -4.22 4.99
CA ARG A 338 13.85 -4.79 6.25
C ARG A 338 13.34 -3.97 7.43
N LYS A 339 13.03 -4.61 8.55
CA LYS A 339 12.49 -3.96 9.76
C LYS A 339 13.33 -2.74 10.20
N LYS A 340 14.67 -2.86 10.17
CA LYS A 340 15.59 -1.77 10.53
C LYS A 340 15.50 -0.56 9.60
N ASP A 341 15.15 -0.78 8.33
CA ASP A 341 15.05 0.26 7.31
C ASP A 341 13.64 0.90 7.27
N LEU A 342 12.67 0.28 7.94
CA LEU A 342 11.31 0.81 8.11
C LEU A 342 11.12 1.70 9.34
N GLU A 343 12.10 1.75 10.24
CA GLU A 343 12.08 2.69 11.36
C GLU A 343 12.18 4.12 10.84
N ILE A 344 11.43 5.05 11.46
CA ILE A 344 11.59 6.46 11.11
C ILE A 344 12.88 6.98 11.74
N PRO A 345 13.85 7.50 10.96
CA PRO A 345 15.10 8.02 11.53
C PRO A 345 14.83 9.20 12.47
N ASN A 346 15.55 9.25 13.60
CA ASN A 346 15.46 10.37 14.55
C ASN A 346 15.79 11.74 13.94
N ALA A 347 16.45 11.75 12.78
CA ALA A 347 16.72 12.97 12.01
C ALA A 347 15.47 13.59 11.39
N VAL A 348 14.35 12.86 11.30
CA VAL A 348 13.07 13.40 10.80
C VAL A 348 12.47 14.28 11.88
N SER A 349 12.29 15.57 11.57
CA SER A 349 11.81 16.56 12.54
C SER A 349 10.33 16.37 12.90
N ARG A 350 9.49 16.01 11.93
CA ARG A 350 8.07 15.70 12.10
C ARG A 350 7.62 14.59 11.15
N CYS A 351 6.93 13.61 11.69
CA CYS A 351 6.27 12.57 10.91
C CYS A 351 4.77 12.52 11.24
N VAL A 352 3.93 12.47 10.21
CA VAL A 352 2.48 12.27 10.33
C VAL A 352 2.09 11.05 9.52
N HIS A 353 1.47 10.07 10.18
CA HIS A 353 1.01 8.84 9.56
C HIS A 353 -0.52 8.73 9.69
N MET A 354 -1.21 8.72 8.57
CA MET A 354 -2.66 8.61 8.48
C MET A 354 -3.06 7.19 8.09
N VAL A 355 -3.89 6.53 8.91
CA VAL A 355 -4.19 5.09 8.78
C VAL A 355 -5.69 4.83 8.69
N GLY A 356 -6.08 3.81 7.89
CA GLY A 356 -7.46 3.41 7.69
C GLY A 356 -7.97 2.45 8.78
N ALA A 357 -9.12 2.77 9.37
CA ALA A 357 -9.72 1.97 10.45
C ALA A 357 -10.46 0.72 9.96
N HIS A 358 -10.98 0.73 8.72
CA HIS A 358 -11.89 -0.29 8.20
C HIS A 358 -11.26 -1.25 7.19
N GLU A 359 -9.93 -1.22 7.00
CA GLU A 359 -9.26 -2.16 6.13
C GLU A 359 -9.31 -3.58 6.68
N VAL A 360 -9.85 -4.51 5.92
CA VAL A 360 -10.06 -5.91 6.34
C VAL A 360 -9.17 -6.92 5.62
N ARG A 361 -8.44 -6.50 4.59
CA ARG A 361 -7.57 -7.40 3.83
C ARG A 361 -6.34 -7.81 4.64
N GLY A 362 -6.21 -9.08 4.95
CA GLY A 362 -5.03 -9.63 5.64
C GLY A 362 -3.72 -9.43 4.87
N SER A 363 -3.78 -9.32 3.53
CA SER A 363 -2.62 -9.05 2.68
C SER A 363 -2.13 -7.59 2.71
N PHE A 364 -2.77 -6.72 3.50
CA PHE A 364 -2.40 -5.32 3.70
C PHE A 364 -2.07 -5.04 5.17
N PRO A 365 -1.03 -5.69 5.72
CA PRO A 365 -0.62 -5.45 7.10
C PRO A 365 -0.17 -3.99 7.25
N LEU A 366 -0.51 -3.38 8.39
CA LEU A 366 -0.16 -2.00 8.69
C LEU A 366 1.12 -1.93 9.53
N ASP A 367 2.08 -1.15 9.10
CA ASP A 367 3.27 -0.83 9.86
C ASP A 367 3.12 0.52 10.56
N LEU A 368 2.92 0.49 11.87
CA LEU A 368 2.85 1.69 12.70
C LEU A 368 4.18 2.42 12.78
N ILE A 369 4.14 3.68 13.20
CA ILE A 369 5.32 4.49 13.48
C ILE A 369 5.54 4.65 14.99
N ASP A 370 6.74 5.06 15.39
CA ASP A 370 7.09 5.42 16.76
C ASP A 370 8.16 6.51 16.76
N GLY A 371 8.08 7.44 17.69
CA GLY A 371 9.07 8.51 17.84
C GLY A 371 8.52 9.78 18.53
N PRO A 372 9.39 10.59 19.11
CA PRO A 372 8.98 11.65 20.04
C PRO A 372 8.23 12.83 19.40
N SER A 373 8.40 13.06 18.12
CA SER A 373 7.73 14.17 17.37
C SER A 373 6.76 13.68 16.32
N TYR A 374 6.32 12.43 16.43
CA TYR A 374 5.52 11.76 15.41
C TYR A 374 4.08 11.59 15.86
N GLU A 375 3.18 11.55 14.89
CA GLU A 375 1.74 11.46 15.15
C GLU A 375 1.08 10.46 14.20
N GLU A 376 0.30 9.54 14.77
CA GLU A 376 -0.61 8.68 14.02
C GLU A 376 -2.04 9.14 14.15
N ILE A 377 -2.72 9.21 13.01
CA ILE A 377 -4.11 9.66 12.94
C ILE A 377 -4.93 8.57 12.25
N VAL A 378 -5.87 8.00 12.99
CA VAL A 378 -6.79 6.98 12.46
C VAL A 378 -7.98 7.65 11.80
N TYR A 379 -8.25 7.32 10.55
CA TYR A 379 -9.40 7.80 9.78
C TYR A 379 -10.43 6.68 9.56
N PRO A 380 -11.74 6.99 9.53
CA PRO A 380 -12.70 6.05 9.01
C PRO A 380 -12.43 5.82 7.52
N GLY A 381 -12.60 4.59 7.06
CA GLY A 381 -12.34 4.20 5.68
C GLY A 381 -11.33 3.06 5.58
N VAL A 382 -11.19 2.53 4.38
CA VAL A 382 -10.21 1.49 4.03
C VAL A 382 -8.93 2.13 3.47
N HIS A 383 -7.97 1.32 3.10
CA HIS A 383 -6.65 1.72 2.62
C HIS A 383 -6.66 2.89 1.62
N SER A 384 -7.43 2.73 0.53
CA SER A 384 -7.53 3.78 -0.51
C SER A 384 -8.55 4.88 -0.18
N ASP A 385 -9.41 4.72 0.83
CA ASP A 385 -10.18 5.84 1.40
C ASP A 385 -9.30 6.80 2.19
N VAL A 386 -8.11 6.36 2.60
CA VAL A 386 -7.12 7.23 3.26
C VAL A 386 -6.04 7.71 2.30
N GLY A 387 -5.52 6.83 1.45
CA GLY A 387 -4.42 7.15 0.55
C GLY A 387 -4.83 7.68 -0.84
N GLY A 388 -6.10 7.56 -1.20
CA GLY A 388 -6.60 7.85 -2.55
C GLY A 388 -6.43 6.66 -3.49
N GLY A 389 -6.81 6.85 -4.76
CA GLY A 389 -6.70 5.82 -5.79
C GLY A 389 -8.03 5.35 -6.38
N TYR A 390 -9.13 5.45 -5.64
CA TYR A 390 -10.47 5.16 -6.19
C TYR A 390 -10.89 6.19 -7.23
N LYS A 391 -11.54 5.73 -8.30
CA LYS A 391 -12.22 6.61 -9.25
C LYS A 391 -13.53 7.15 -8.64
N PRO A 392 -14.04 8.28 -9.10
CA PRO A 392 -15.39 8.73 -8.73
C PRO A 392 -16.44 7.67 -9.07
N ALA A 393 -17.41 7.50 -8.18
CA ALA A 393 -18.51 6.55 -8.28
C ALA A 393 -18.13 5.06 -8.25
N GLU A 394 -16.87 4.72 -7.96
CA GLU A 394 -16.47 3.32 -7.74
C GLU A 394 -17.31 2.71 -6.62
N GLN A 395 -17.83 1.51 -6.83
CA GLN A 395 -18.82 0.87 -5.96
C GLN A 395 -20.06 1.77 -5.65
N GLY A 396 -20.36 2.75 -6.50
CA GLY A 396 -21.43 3.72 -6.32
C GLY A 396 -21.20 4.76 -5.22
N ARG A 397 -19.98 4.85 -4.69
CA ARG A 397 -19.56 5.77 -3.61
C ARG A 397 -18.77 6.94 -4.19
N GLY A 398 -18.84 8.11 -3.53
CA GLY A 398 -18.07 9.27 -3.96
C GLY A 398 -18.28 9.63 -5.42
N THR A 399 -19.50 10.02 -5.81
CA THR A 399 -19.90 10.21 -7.22
C THR A 399 -19.15 11.33 -7.94
N ARG A 400 -18.59 12.28 -7.19
CA ARG A 400 -17.69 13.33 -7.67
C ARG A 400 -16.32 13.18 -6.99
N ASP A 401 -15.31 13.78 -7.54
CA ASP A 401 -13.98 13.77 -6.94
C ASP A 401 -13.99 14.38 -5.51
N SER A 402 -14.78 15.44 -5.29
CA SER A 402 -15.00 16.09 -3.99
C SER A 402 -15.77 15.24 -2.96
N ASP A 403 -16.40 14.14 -3.38
CA ASP A 403 -17.18 13.26 -2.51
C ASP A 403 -16.37 12.06 -2.02
N LYS A 404 -15.15 11.85 -2.53
CA LYS A 404 -14.30 10.73 -2.12
C LYS A 404 -13.78 10.95 -0.69
N LEU A 405 -13.91 9.92 0.14
CA LEU A 405 -13.52 10.00 1.55
C LEU A 405 -12.04 10.40 1.72
N SER A 406 -11.18 10.01 0.78
CA SER A 406 -9.75 10.34 0.76
C SER A 406 -9.43 11.84 0.67
N GLN A 407 -10.40 12.68 0.32
CA GLN A 407 -10.21 14.13 0.31
C GLN A 407 -9.95 14.70 1.70
N ILE A 408 -10.53 14.10 2.74
CA ILE A 408 -10.38 14.59 4.12
C ILE A 408 -8.93 14.38 4.62
N PRO A 409 -8.36 13.17 4.59
CA PRO A 409 -6.94 13.00 4.94
C PRO A 409 -5.98 13.75 4.02
N LEU A 410 -6.32 13.95 2.73
CA LEU A 410 -5.53 14.81 1.83
C LEU A 410 -5.44 16.24 2.35
N CYS A 411 -6.59 16.85 2.69
CA CYS A 411 -6.65 18.23 3.18
C CYS A 411 -5.96 18.37 4.54
N ASP A 412 -6.06 17.35 5.40
CA ASP A 412 -5.37 17.34 6.69
C ASP A 412 -3.85 17.21 6.52
N MET A 413 -3.37 16.32 5.64
CA MET A 413 -1.94 16.19 5.33
C MET A 413 -1.38 17.47 4.70
N TYR A 414 -2.13 18.10 3.82
CA TYR A 414 -1.75 19.40 3.25
C TYR A 414 -1.51 20.44 4.36
N ARG A 415 -2.43 20.55 5.32
CA ARG A 415 -2.28 21.50 6.46
C ARG A 415 -1.06 21.18 7.31
N GLU A 416 -0.86 19.90 7.66
CA GLU A 416 0.29 19.47 8.46
C GLU A 416 1.62 19.78 7.75
N ALA A 417 1.70 19.51 6.45
CA ALA A 417 2.90 19.76 5.65
C ALA A 417 3.20 21.26 5.52
N VAL A 418 2.19 22.09 5.19
CA VAL A 418 2.36 23.54 5.08
C VAL A 418 2.78 24.16 6.41
N GLN A 419 2.20 23.72 7.53
CA GLN A 419 2.58 24.18 8.87
C GLN A 419 4.01 23.77 9.27
N ALA A 420 4.50 22.65 8.74
CA ALA A 420 5.89 22.24 8.89
C ALA A 420 6.86 23.01 7.95
N GLY A 421 6.33 23.84 7.06
CA GLY A 421 7.11 24.66 6.15
C GLY A 421 7.42 24.02 4.80
N VAL A 422 6.71 22.94 4.44
CA VAL A 422 6.79 22.35 3.10
C VAL A 422 6.19 23.34 2.10
N PRO A 423 6.86 23.62 0.96
CA PRO A 423 6.40 24.61 0.00
C PRO A 423 5.25 24.09 -0.89
N LEU A 424 4.16 23.66 -0.27
CA LEU A 424 2.91 23.36 -0.97
C LEU A 424 2.11 24.65 -1.16
N ARG A 425 1.63 24.90 -2.37
CA ARG A 425 0.94 26.14 -2.74
C ARG A 425 -0.34 25.90 -3.49
N LEU A 426 -1.39 25.61 -2.74
CA LEU A 426 -2.70 25.31 -3.33
C LEU A 426 -3.32 26.55 -3.99
N HIS A 427 -3.22 27.72 -3.39
CA HIS A 427 -3.87 28.94 -3.89
C HIS A 427 -3.29 29.45 -5.21
N THR A 428 -2.04 29.13 -5.54
CA THR A 428 -1.40 29.50 -6.81
C THR A 428 -1.33 28.34 -7.81
N ALA A 429 -1.76 27.14 -7.40
CA ALA A 429 -1.78 25.97 -8.27
C ALA A 429 -2.81 26.14 -9.42
N PRO A 430 -2.62 25.47 -10.57
CA PRO A 430 -3.62 25.47 -11.63
C PRO A 430 -5.01 25.03 -11.14
N GLY A 431 -6.09 25.62 -11.70
CA GLY A 431 -7.46 25.33 -11.30
C GLY A 431 -7.82 23.84 -11.17
N PRO A 432 -7.41 22.96 -12.10
CA PRO A 432 -7.62 21.53 -11.96
C PRO A 432 -6.94 20.90 -10.72
N ALA A 433 -5.77 21.39 -10.34
CA ALA A 433 -5.08 20.94 -9.14
C ALA A 433 -5.80 21.43 -7.87
N GLN A 434 -6.27 22.68 -7.86
CA GLN A 434 -7.07 23.23 -6.75
C GLN A 434 -8.37 22.45 -6.55
N ALA A 435 -9.07 22.09 -7.64
CA ALA A 435 -10.33 21.34 -7.60
C ALA A 435 -10.16 19.96 -6.92
N ARG A 436 -8.98 19.35 -7.02
CA ARG A 436 -8.65 18.07 -6.39
C ARG A 436 -8.56 18.11 -4.86
N PHE A 437 -8.63 19.30 -4.24
CA PHE A 437 -8.62 19.48 -2.77
C PHE A 437 -9.97 19.89 -2.20
N GLN A 438 -11.01 19.89 -3.01
CA GLN A 438 -12.35 20.23 -2.56
C GLN A 438 -12.98 19.06 -1.80
N VAL A 439 -13.70 19.38 -0.73
CA VAL A 439 -14.51 18.45 0.06
C VAL A 439 -15.96 18.91 -0.02
N SER A 440 -16.87 18.05 -0.50
CA SER A 440 -18.28 18.39 -0.58
C SER A 440 -18.93 18.60 0.80
N ALA A 441 -20.00 19.36 0.83
CA ALA A 441 -20.76 19.59 2.06
C ALA A 441 -21.35 18.31 2.62
N GLU A 442 -21.82 17.43 1.75
CA GLU A 442 -22.41 16.14 2.09
C GLU A 442 -21.38 15.20 2.75
N LEU A 443 -20.20 15.06 2.14
CA LEU A 443 -19.11 14.26 2.72
C LEU A 443 -18.68 14.83 4.07
N ARG A 444 -18.52 16.14 4.17
CA ARG A 444 -18.12 16.82 5.42
C ARG A 444 -19.13 16.58 6.52
N ALA A 445 -20.43 16.70 6.21
CA ALA A 445 -21.51 16.48 7.18
C ALA A 445 -21.53 15.04 7.69
N ALA A 446 -21.47 14.05 6.79
CA ALA A 446 -21.45 12.63 7.13
C ALA A 446 -20.22 12.26 7.96
N PHE A 447 -19.04 12.74 7.56
CA PHE A 447 -17.80 12.51 8.30
C PHE A 447 -17.82 13.09 9.70
N ASN A 448 -18.27 14.35 9.85
CA ASN A 448 -18.34 15.01 11.14
C ASN A 448 -19.36 14.35 12.08
N ALA A 449 -20.50 13.90 11.52
CA ALA A 449 -21.49 13.13 12.26
C ALA A 449 -20.92 11.79 12.75
N TYR A 450 -20.15 11.09 11.91
CA TYR A 450 -19.45 9.85 12.28
C TYR A 450 -18.45 10.09 13.43
N VAL A 451 -17.58 11.11 13.30
CA VAL A 451 -16.59 11.46 14.33
C VAL A 451 -17.28 11.76 15.68
N THR A 452 -18.39 12.49 15.64
CA THR A 452 -19.17 12.81 16.85
C THR A 452 -19.80 11.56 17.46
N ALA A 453 -20.41 10.70 16.63
CA ALA A 453 -21.10 9.50 17.10
C ALA A 453 -20.15 8.41 17.63
N THR A 454 -18.87 8.48 17.32
CA THR A 454 -17.84 7.50 17.73
C THR A 454 -16.83 8.09 18.73
N ALA A 455 -17.10 9.25 19.29
CA ALA A 455 -16.16 9.95 20.18
C ALA A 455 -15.78 9.14 21.43
N ASP A 456 -16.71 8.43 22.00
CA ASP A 456 -16.53 7.58 23.19
C ASP A 456 -15.58 6.41 22.95
N ILE A 457 -15.64 5.79 21.77
CA ILE A 457 -14.78 4.66 21.39
C ILE A 457 -13.44 5.09 20.81
N SER A 458 -13.29 6.35 20.46
CA SER A 458 -12.10 6.93 19.81
C SER A 458 -11.19 7.66 20.80
N GLN A 459 -11.77 8.33 21.79
CA GLN A 459 -11.03 9.11 22.78
C GLN A 459 -10.48 8.25 23.91
N LYS A 460 -9.41 8.73 24.55
CA LYS A 460 -8.81 8.10 25.74
C LYS A 460 -8.38 6.63 25.53
N GLN A 461 -8.10 6.26 24.29
CA GLN A 461 -7.60 4.91 23.99
C GLN A 461 -6.10 4.79 24.28
N THR A 462 -5.62 3.56 24.43
CA THR A 462 -4.23 3.27 24.85
C THR A 462 -3.27 3.08 23.71
N SER A 463 -3.77 2.93 22.47
CA SER A 463 -2.94 2.73 21.26
C SER A 463 -3.75 2.95 19.98
N THR A 464 -3.04 3.23 18.89
CA THR A 464 -3.59 3.26 17.53
C THR A 464 -4.36 1.98 17.20
N ARG A 465 -3.79 0.81 17.49
CA ARG A 465 -4.43 -0.49 17.28
C ARG A 465 -5.77 -0.60 18.02
N ARG A 466 -5.87 -0.05 19.24
CA ARG A 466 -7.12 -0.09 20.02
C ARG A 466 -8.19 0.78 19.39
N ILE A 467 -7.84 1.96 18.92
CA ILE A 467 -8.78 2.82 18.18
C ILE A 467 -9.30 2.07 16.95
N MET A 468 -8.40 1.55 16.11
CA MET A 468 -8.75 0.81 14.90
C MET A 468 -9.66 -0.38 15.20
N TYR A 469 -9.36 -1.16 16.25
CA TYR A 469 -10.18 -2.30 16.66
C TYR A 469 -11.60 -1.89 17.04
N ASN A 470 -11.77 -0.80 17.77
CA ASN A 470 -13.08 -0.31 18.16
C ASN A 470 -13.92 0.09 16.92
N HIS A 471 -13.30 0.70 15.93
CA HIS A 471 -13.97 1.03 14.67
C HIS A 471 -14.24 -0.21 13.79
N TYR A 472 -13.35 -1.19 13.80
CA TYR A 472 -13.60 -2.49 13.18
C TYR A 472 -14.81 -3.21 13.79
N VAL A 473 -15.00 -3.13 15.11
CA VAL A 473 -16.23 -3.62 15.78
C VAL A 473 -17.48 -2.93 15.23
N GLN A 474 -17.45 -1.61 15.01
CA GLN A 474 -18.58 -0.89 14.40
C GLN A 474 -18.82 -1.35 12.95
N TYR A 475 -17.77 -1.57 12.19
CA TYR A 475 -17.86 -2.12 10.85
C TYR A 475 -18.51 -3.51 10.83
N LEU A 476 -18.13 -4.43 11.72
CA LEU A 476 -18.75 -5.75 11.82
C LEU A 476 -20.24 -5.68 12.22
N ARG A 477 -20.59 -4.76 13.15
CA ARG A 477 -21.99 -4.53 13.52
C ARG A 477 -22.82 -3.99 12.35
N TRP A 478 -22.25 -3.10 11.55
CA TRP A 478 -22.87 -2.63 10.33
C TRP A 478 -22.99 -3.77 9.28
N ARG A 479 -21.97 -4.60 9.10
CA ARG A 479 -22.02 -5.77 8.20
C ARG A 479 -23.11 -6.75 8.65
N ARG A 480 -23.26 -6.98 9.94
CA ARG A 480 -24.33 -7.83 10.50
C ARG A 480 -25.71 -7.26 10.13
N LEU A 481 -25.91 -5.94 10.29
CA LEU A 481 -27.14 -5.28 9.89
C LEU A 481 -27.46 -5.48 8.40
N ARG A 482 -26.43 -5.56 7.57
CA ARG A 482 -26.50 -5.70 6.12
C ARG A 482 -26.41 -7.16 5.62
N ALA A 483 -26.26 -8.12 6.53
CA ALA A 483 -26.04 -9.52 6.18
C ALA A 483 -27.26 -10.21 5.56
N ASP A 484 -28.46 -9.82 6.00
CA ASP A 484 -29.71 -10.40 5.51
C ASP A 484 -30.11 -9.86 4.13
N ARG A 485 -30.74 -10.73 3.34
CA ARG A 485 -31.26 -10.39 2.02
C ARG A 485 -32.64 -9.72 2.12
N GLY A 486 -32.69 -8.54 2.71
CA GLY A 486 -33.87 -7.71 2.83
C GLY A 486 -33.57 -6.27 2.42
N PRO A 487 -34.38 -5.31 2.83
CA PRO A 487 -34.14 -3.88 2.56
C PRO A 487 -32.81 -3.36 3.09
N GLU A 488 -32.24 -4.05 4.08
CA GLU A 488 -30.95 -3.72 4.71
C GLU A 488 -29.77 -4.53 4.14
N TRP A 489 -29.98 -5.39 3.12
CA TRP A 489 -28.92 -6.13 2.47
C TRP A 489 -27.90 -5.21 1.77
N ILE A 490 -26.61 -5.61 1.78
CA ILE A 490 -25.52 -4.81 1.19
C ILE A 490 -25.77 -4.41 -0.26
N GLY A 491 -26.33 -5.30 -1.08
CA GLY A 491 -26.69 -5.03 -2.47
C GLY A 491 -27.92 -4.11 -2.64
N GLY A 492 -28.72 -3.91 -1.60
CA GLY A 492 -29.93 -3.08 -1.62
C GLY A 492 -29.72 -1.65 -1.15
N ILE A 493 -28.52 -1.30 -0.59
CA ILE A 493 -28.27 0.08 -0.15
C ILE A 493 -28.11 1.04 -1.33
N PRO A 494 -28.41 2.35 -1.18
CA PRO A 494 -28.44 3.31 -2.29
C PRO A 494 -27.16 3.37 -3.10
N SER A 495 -25.97 3.30 -2.46
CA SER A 495 -24.68 3.27 -3.16
C SER A 495 -24.52 2.02 -4.03
N SER A 496 -24.86 0.84 -3.51
CA SER A 496 -24.78 -0.41 -4.27
C SER A 496 -25.76 -0.42 -5.45
N LEU A 497 -26.94 0.17 -5.30
CA LEU A 497 -27.90 0.32 -6.41
C LEU A 497 -27.39 1.30 -7.49
N ARG A 498 -26.67 2.36 -7.09
CA ARG A 498 -25.96 3.25 -8.04
C ARG A 498 -24.86 2.49 -8.78
N ALA A 499 -24.09 1.64 -8.07
CA ALA A 499 -23.10 0.78 -8.70
C ALA A 499 -23.74 -0.15 -9.71
N ARG A 500 -24.86 -0.80 -9.36
CA ARG A 500 -25.61 -1.67 -10.29
C ARG A 500 -26.00 -0.96 -11.60
N ALA A 501 -26.44 0.29 -11.50
CA ALA A 501 -26.86 1.07 -12.65
C ALA A 501 -25.70 1.50 -13.57
N ASN A 502 -24.55 1.84 -13.01
CA ASN A 502 -23.43 2.46 -13.72
C ASN A 502 -22.20 1.55 -13.87
N TYR A 503 -21.99 0.63 -12.94
CA TYR A 503 -20.84 -0.26 -12.86
C TYR A 503 -21.28 -1.66 -12.41
N PRO A 504 -21.91 -2.47 -13.27
CA PRO A 504 -22.46 -3.78 -12.91
C PRO A 504 -21.45 -4.75 -12.28
N GLN A 505 -20.17 -4.67 -12.69
CA GLN A 505 -19.10 -5.48 -12.10
C GLN A 505 -18.88 -5.14 -10.63
N ASP A 506 -18.84 -3.85 -10.28
CA ASP A 506 -18.70 -3.41 -8.89
C ASP A 506 -19.87 -3.91 -8.02
N TYR A 507 -21.08 -3.88 -8.56
CA TYR A 507 -22.27 -4.41 -7.88
C TYR A 507 -22.16 -5.90 -7.62
N GLU A 508 -21.79 -6.68 -8.64
CA GLU A 508 -21.62 -8.11 -8.52
C GLU A 508 -20.51 -8.48 -7.52
N ASP A 509 -19.41 -7.72 -7.53
CA ASP A 509 -18.33 -7.90 -6.58
C ASP A 509 -18.79 -7.63 -5.13
N LEU A 510 -19.64 -6.63 -4.89
CA LEU A 510 -20.24 -6.36 -3.59
C LEU A 510 -21.18 -7.50 -3.14
N VAL A 511 -21.96 -8.07 -4.05
CA VAL A 511 -22.85 -9.22 -3.77
C VAL A 511 -22.02 -10.44 -3.38
N ARG A 512 -21.02 -10.80 -4.17
CA ARG A 512 -20.12 -11.93 -3.90
C ARG A 512 -19.38 -11.75 -2.58
N ALA A 513 -18.89 -10.54 -2.32
CA ALA A 513 -18.23 -10.19 -1.06
C ALA A 513 -19.15 -10.36 0.15
N ASN A 514 -20.44 -10.05 0.00
CA ASN A 514 -21.42 -10.29 1.05
C ASN A 514 -21.71 -11.78 1.25
N ASP A 515 -21.83 -12.55 0.17
CA ASP A 515 -22.02 -14.01 0.26
C ASP A 515 -20.81 -14.71 0.91
N GLU A 516 -19.59 -14.24 0.62
CA GLU A 516 -18.37 -14.69 1.29
C GLU A 516 -18.42 -14.43 2.80
N LEU A 517 -18.77 -13.21 3.20
CA LEU A 517 -18.94 -12.87 4.62
C LEU A 517 -19.95 -13.79 5.30
N LEU A 518 -21.11 -14.04 4.67
CA LEU A 518 -22.14 -14.91 5.23
C LEU A 518 -21.64 -16.35 5.42
N LEU A 519 -20.83 -16.84 4.47
CA LEU A 519 -20.20 -18.17 4.60
C LEU A 519 -19.23 -18.23 5.79
N GLU A 520 -18.40 -17.19 5.95
CA GLU A 520 -17.49 -17.10 7.10
C GLU A 520 -18.25 -17.03 8.43
N VAL A 521 -19.32 -16.24 8.49
CA VAL A 521 -20.16 -16.13 9.69
C VAL A 521 -20.84 -17.46 10.05
N ARG A 522 -21.33 -18.18 9.07
CA ARG A 522 -21.89 -19.55 9.31
C ARG A 522 -20.85 -20.45 9.93
N LYS A 523 -19.63 -20.50 9.40
CA LYS A 523 -18.53 -21.28 9.97
C LYS A 523 -18.15 -20.82 11.39
N LEU A 524 -18.20 -19.50 11.65
CA LEU A 524 -17.93 -18.94 12.97
C LEU A 524 -19.00 -19.32 14.00
N THR A 525 -20.28 -19.42 13.60
CA THR A 525 -21.42 -19.62 14.50
C THR A 525 -21.81 -21.07 14.70
N THR A 526 -21.37 -22.00 13.83
CA THR A 526 -21.63 -23.44 13.98
C THR A 526 -20.86 -24.00 15.16
N ASP A 527 -21.55 -24.69 16.07
CA ASP A 527 -20.97 -25.22 17.32
C ASP A 527 -20.12 -26.50 17.14
N ASN A 528 -20.12 -27.09 15.97
CA ASN A 528 -19.36 -28.30 15.68
C ASN A 528 -17.85 -28.01 15.59
N ALA A 529 -17.11 -28.41 16.63
CA ALA A 529 -15.65 -28.33 16.65
C ALA A 529 -15.00 -29.10 15.47
N LEU A 530 -15.64 -30.15 14.97
CA LEU A 530 -15.23 -30.95 13.81
C LEU A 530 -15.37 -30.17 12.48
N GLU A 531 -16.43 -29.36 12.30
CA GLU A 531 -16.59 -28.52 11.11
C GLU A 531 -15.66 -27.31 11.11
N ARG A 532 -15.21 -26.86 12.28
CA ARG A 532 -14.21 -25.78 12.43
C ARG A 532 -12.80 -26.21 12.08
N THR A 533 -12.51 -27.49 12.24
CA THR A 533 -11.21 -28.10 11.86
C THR A 533 -11.26 -28.77 10.49
N SER A 534 -12.45 -29.11 10.01
CA SER A 534 -12.61 -29.62 8.66
C SER A 534 -12.54 -28.46 7.68
N THR A 535 -11.36 -28.24 7.14
CA THR A 535 -11.22 -27.85 5.75
C THR A 535 -12.19 -28.68 4.90
N PRO A 536 -12.72 -28.15 3.79
CA PRO A 536 -13.54 -28.95 2.85
C PRO A 536 -12.85 -30.23 2.33
N THR A 537 -11.66 -30.51 2.79
CA THR A 537 -10.77 -31.63 2.44
C THR A 537 -10.89 -32.85 3.35
N ALA A 538 -11.73 -32.84 4.38
CA ALA A 538 -12.11 -34.12 5.02
C ALA A 538 -13.05 -34.88 4.08
N MET A 539 -12.48 -35.41 3.00
CA MET A 539 -13.18 -36.35 2.14
C MET A 539 -13.33 -37.69 2.86
N PRO A 540 -14.54 -38.26 2.92
CA PRO A 540 -14.70 -39.63 3.33
C PRO A 540 -13.92 -40.51 2.35
N GLY A 541 -12.81 -41.14 2.81
CA GLY A 541 -12.01 -42.08 2.02
C GLY A 541 -10.53 -41.74 1.82
N ALA A 542 -10.05 -40.57 2.14
CA ALA A 542 -8.62 -40.22 2.07
C ALA A 542 -7.90 -40.66 3.36
N GLY A 543 -7.87 -41.93 3.64
CA GLY A 543 -7.04 -42.54 4.69
C GLY A 543 -5.60 -42.66 4.20
N GLY A 544 -4.77 -41.65 4.33
CA GLY A 544 -3.37 -41.73 3.94
C GLY A 544 -2.52 -40.59 4.47
N GLY A 545 -1.20 -40.78 4.51
CA GLY A 545 -0.23 -39.84 5.03
C GLY A 545 -0.25 -38.44 4.37
N GLY A 546 -0.74 -38.31 3.12
CA GLY A 546 -0.85 -37.07 2.38
C GLY A 546 -1.88 -36.10 2.97
N ALA A 547 -3.04 -36.58 3.40
CA ALA A 547 -4.05 -35.72 4.07
C ALA A 547 -3.52 -35.18 5.40
N ARG A 548 -2.81 -36.01 6.17
CA ARG A 548 -2.19 -35.59 7.45
C ARG A 548 -1.08 -34.54 7.23
N LEU A 549 -0.28 -34.68 6.17
CA LEU A 549 0.76 -33.71 5.85
C LEU A 549 0.14 -32.37 5.45
N TYR A 550 -0.91 -32.39 4.63
CA TYR A 550 -1.65 -31.19 4.23
C TYR A 550 -2.28 -30.49 5.45
N ASP A 551 -2.97 -31.24 6.32
CA ASP A 551 -3.56 -30.69 7.54
C ASP A 551 -2.50 -30.15 8.49
N SER A 552 -1.33 -30.80 8.59
CA SER A 552 -0.20 -30.30 9.40
C SER A 552 0.39 -29.00 8.82
N VAL A 553 0.54 -28.90 7.51
CA VAL A 553 0.99 -27.67 6.84
C VAL A 553 -0.02 -26.55 7.03
N MET A 554 -1.33 -26.83 6.86
CA MET A 554 -2.37 -25.84 7.07
C MET A 554 -2.52 -25.43 8.55
N LEU A 555 -2.24 -26.30 9.50
CA LEU A 555 -2.16 -25.98 10.93
C LEU A 555 -0.95 -25.08 11.24
N LEU A 556 0.21 -25.36 10.66
CA LEU A 556 1.39 -24.49 10.74
C LEU A 556 1.12 -23.10 10.16
N LEU A 557 0.35 -23.04 9.06
CA LEU A 557 -0.02 -21.78 8.40
C LEU A 557 -1.10 -20.99 9.18
N ARG A 558 -1.85 -21.61 10.09
CA ARG A 558 -2.99 -20.97 10.78
C ARG A 558 -2.69 -20.39 12.16
N GLY A 559 -1.71 -20.85 12.89
CA GLY A 559 -1.32 -20.34 14.21
C GLY A 559 -2.39 -20.32 15.32
N ASN A 560 -1.98 -20.49 16.58
CA ASN A 560 -2.88 -20.46 17.74
C ASN A 560 -3.59 -19.11 17.97
N LYS A 561 -3.01 -18.00 17.48
CA LYS A 561 -3.57 -16.65 17.63
C LYS A 561 -4.87 -16.48 16.85
N GLU A 562 -5.02 -17.16 15.70
CA GLU A 562 -6.23 -17.09 14.89
C GLU A 562 -7.45 -17.65 15.63
N LYS A 563 -7.29 -18.77 16.32
CA LYS A 563 -8.38 -19.37 17.08
C LYS A 563 -8.91 -18.43 18.17
N MET A 564 -8.00 -17.82 18.93
CA MET A 564 -8.37 -16.81 19.94
C MET A 564 -9.08 -15.60 19.32
N TRP A 565 -8.63 -15.17 18.15
CA TRP A 565 -9.24 -14.08 17.41
C TRP A 565 -10.67 -14.43 16.95
N LEU A 566 -10.89 -15.60 16.39
CA LEU A 566 -12.21 -16.07 15.95
C LEU A 566 -13.20 -16.21 17.11
N ASP A 567 -12.75 -16.64 18.30
CA ASP A 567 -13.60 -16.70 19.50
C ASP A 567 -14.02 -15.29 19.97
N GLN A 568 -13.13 -14.31 19.90
CA GLN A 568 -13.48 -12.90 20.17
C GLN A 568 -14.49 -12.37 19.15
N LEU A 569 -14.30 -12.66 17.85
CA LEU A 569 -15.21 -12.22 16.79
C LEU A 569 -16.62 -12.79 16.94
N ARG A 570 -16.76 -14.03 17.40
CA ARG A 570 -18.07 -14.62 17.70
C ARG A 570 -18.83 -13.78 18.73
N THR A 571 -18.15 -13.31 19.77
CA THR A 571 -18.72 -12.43 20.78
C THR A 571 -19.13 -11.09 20.16
N VAL A 572 -18.25 -10.48 19.35
CA VAL A 572 -18.52 -9.20 18.67
C VAL A 572 -19.68 -9.30 17.70
N TRP A 573 -19.75 -10.37 16.89
CA TRP A 573 -20.84 -10.58 15.95
C TRP A 573 -22.20 -10.67 16.64
N ASN A 574 -22.25 -11.26 17.82
CA ASN A 574 -23.48 -11.44 18.60
C ASN A 574 -23.83 -10.27 19.51
N LEU A 575 -23.04 -9.19 19.54
CA LEU A 575 -23.35 -8.00 20.33
C LEU A 575 -24.73 -7.41 19.95
N PRO A 576 -25.60 -7.12 20.93
CA PRO A 576 -26.91 -6.56 20.65
C PRO A 576 -26.83 -5.11 20.12
N GLY A 577 -27.93 -4.66 19.53
CA GLY A 577 -28.14 -3.26 19.10
C GLY A 577 -27.60 -2.94 17.71
N ARG A 578 -28.02 -1.80 17.17
CA ARG A 578 -27.61 -1.24 15.87
C ARG A 578 -26.46 -0.24 16.07
N PRO A 579 -25.56 -0.07 15.09
CA PRO A 579 -24.68 1.10 15.07
C PRO A 579 -25.49 2.40 15.04
N ALA A 580 -24.88 3.50 15.47
CA ALA A 580 -25.49 4.83 15.35
C ALA A 580 -25.82 5.15 13.88
N ALA A 581 -26.88 5.93 13.63
CA ALA A 581 -27.30 6.28 12.28
C ALA A 581 -26.18 6.93 11.46
N ALA A 582 -25.36 7.77 12.07
CA ALA A 582 -24.20 8.40 11.43
C ALA A 582 -23.10 7.40 11.02
N VAL A 583 -22.94 6.30 11.79
CA VAL A 583 -22.02 5.22 11.42
C VAL A 583 -22.54 4.47 10.20
N ILE A 584 -23.85 4.18 10.17
CA ILE A 584 -24.50 3.51 9.05
C ILE A 584 -24.39 4.38 7.80
N ASP A 585 -24.69 5.66 7.89
CA ASP A 585 -24.67 6.60 6.76
C ASP A 585 -23.29 6.69 6.13
N LEU A 586 -22.23 6.87 6.91
CA LEU A 586 -20.87 6.94 6.37
C LEU A 586 -20.45 5.63 5.69
N LEU A 587 -20.73 4.48 6.34
CA LEU A 587 -20.37 3.16 5.81
C LEU A 587 -21.19 2.77 4.56
N ASP A 588 -22.44 3.19 4.48
CA ASP A 588 -23.30 2.95 3.30
C ASP A 588 -22.88 3.78 2.08
N ASN A 589 -22.47 5.05 2.28
CA ASN A 589 -22.40 6.01 1.20
C ASN A 589 -20.97 6.42 0.79
N PHE A 590 -19.98 6.28 1.68
CA PHE A 590 -18.65 6.85 1.46
C PHE A 590 -17.51 5.86 1.66
N VAL A 591 -17.64 4.86 2.53
CA VAL A 591 -16.59 3.87 2.77
C VAL A 591 -16.69 2.74 1.76
N HIS A 592 -15.60 2.49 1.01
CA HIS A 592 -15.51 1.39 0.06
C HIS A 592 -15.36 0.04 0.76
N ASP A 593 -15.75 -1.02 0.05
CA ASP A 593 -15.40 -2.39 0.45
C ASP A 593 -14.11 -2.79 -0.26
N SER A 594 -12.98 -2.70 0.44
CA SER A 594 -11.66 -2.99 -0.13
C SER A 594 -11.51 -4.45 -0.56
N ARG A 595 -12.28 -5.37 0.04
CA ARG A 595 -12.26 -6.77 -0.33
C ARG A 595 -13.08 -7.05 -1.59
N ALA A 596 -14.19 -6.34 -1.78
CA ALA A 596 -14.97 -6.41 -3.02
C ALA A 596 -14.15 -5.91 -4.22
N TRP A 597 -13.36 -4.86 -4.03
CA TRP A 597 -12.45 -4.36 -5.05
C TRP A 597 -11.26 -5.30 -5.31
N PHE A 598 -10.80 -6.05 -4.31
CA PHE A 598 -9.59 -6.86 -4.41
C PHE A 598 -9.82 -8.13 -5.23
N LYS A 599 -9.22 -8.20 -6.41
CA LYS A 599 -9.31 -9.30 -7.36
C LYS A 599 -7.94 -10.01 -7.49
N PRO A 600 -7.60 -10.90 -6.55
CA PRO A 600 -6.27 -11.53 -6.51
C PRO A 600 -5.95 -12.36 -7.77
N LEU A 601 -6.97 -12.88 -8.45
CA LEU A 601 -6.84 -13.63 -9.71
C LEU A 601 -7.46 -12.91 -10.90
N GLY A 602 -8.29 -11.91 -10.63
CA GLY A 602 -8.94 -11.12 -11.67
C GLY A 602 -7.95 -10.20 -12.38
N LYS A 603 -8.42 -9.62 -13.47
CA LYS A 603 -7.77 -8.51 -14.16
C LYS A 603 -8.42 -7.21 -13.73
N ASP A 604 -7.71 -6.11 -13.90
CA ASP A 604 -8.32 -4.79 -13.76
C ASP A 604 -9.50 -4.67 -14.74
N ASP A 605 -10.56 -3.99 -14.33
CA ASP A 605 -11.81 -3.95 -15.10
C ASP A 605 -11.61 -3.47 -16.54
N ASP A 606 -10.78 -2.43 -16.74
CA ASP A 606 -10.47 -1.92 -18.07
C ASP A 606 -9.77 -2.97 -18.95
N VAL A 607 -8.86 -3.74 -18.35
CA VAL A 607 -8.16 -4.84 -19.04
C VAL A 607 -9.13 -5.98 -19.34
N TRP A 608 -10.02 -6.31 -18.40
CA TRP A 608 -11.06 -7.32 -18.61
C TRP A 608 -12.03 -6.93 -19.73
N ILE A 609 -12.52 -5.71 -19.69
CA ILE A 609 -13.41 -5.15 -20.71
C ILE A 609 -12.75 -5.19 -22.10
N ALA A 610 -11.49 -4.74 -22.19
CA ALA A 610 -10.73 -4.78 -23.44
C ALA A 610 -10.59 -6.22 -23.99
N MET A 611 -10.28 -7.18 -23.11
CA MET A 611 -10.19 -8.60 -23.49
C MET A 611 -11.53 -9.17 -23.94
N GLN A 612 -12.64 -8.82 -23.29
CA GLN A 612 -13.97 -9.26 -23.70
C GLN A 612 -14.33 -8.71 -25.10
N LYS A 613 -14.08 -7.42 -25.33
CA LYS A 613 -14.29 -6.80 -26.65
C LYS A 613 -13.42 -7.43 -27.75
N ASP A 614 -12.16 -7.76 -27.44
CA ASP A 614 -11.29 -8.45 -28.38
C ASP A 614 -11.79 -9.89 -28.67
N ARG A 615 -12.23 -10.60 -27.63
CA ARG A 615 -12.85 -11.93 -27.80
C ARG A 615 -14.07 -11.87 -28.70
N ILE A 616 -14.96 -10.89 -28.52
CA ILE A 616 -16.15 -10.72 -29.35
C ILE A 616 -15.74 -10.50 -30.82
N LYS A 617 -14.77 -9.63 -31.09
CA LYS A 617 -14.22 -9.43 -32.45
C LYS A 617 -13.71 -10.73 -33.09
N GLN A 618 -13.03 -11.56 -32.29
CA GLN A 618 -12.55 -12.86 -32.77
C GLN A 618 -13.71 -13.81 -33.08
N LEU A 619 -14.77 -13.82 -32.28
CA LEU A 619 -15.97 -14.62 -32.53
C LEU A 619 -16.71 -14.15 -33.78
N GLU A 620 -16.86 -12.84 -33.97
CA GLU A 620 -17.46 -12.25 -35.19
C GLU A 620 -16.66 -12.61 -36.43
N LYS A 621 -15.33 -12.56 -36.36
CA LYS A 621 -14.45 -12.98 -37.46
C LYS A 621 -14.62 -14.45 -37.78
N ARG A 622 -14.68 -15.33 -36.80
CA ARG A 622 -14.92 -16.78 -36.98
C ARG A 622 -16.30 -17.07 -37.57
N GLU A 623 -17.31 -16.35 -37.16
CA GLU A 623 -18.67 -16.48 -37.75
C GLU A 623 -18.64 -16.11 -39.24
N LYS A 624 -18.03 -14.99 -39.60
CA LYS A 624 -17.87 -14.56 -40.98
C LYS A 624 -17.06 -15.54 -41.82
N GLU A 625 -15.95 -16.04 -41.30
CA GLU A 625 -15.12 -17.09 -41.95
C GLU A 625 -15.95 -18.36 -42.21
N ALA A 626 -16.81 -18.75 -41.29
CA ALA A 626 -17.70 -19.89 -41.48
C ALA A 626 -18.71 -19.65 -42.60
N GLU A 627 -19.27 -18.46 -42.73
CA GLU A 627 -20.18 -18.07 -43.83
C GLU A 627 -19.45 -18.09 -45.18
N GLU A 628 -18.22 -17.56 -45.23
CA GLU A 628 -17.37 -17.57 -46.41
C GLU A 628 -17.05 -19.00 -46.86
N TYR A 629 -16.74 -19.93 -45.95
CA TYR A 629 -16.51 -21.33 -46.28
C TYR A 629 -17.76 -22.03 -46.80
N VAL A 630 -18.97 -21.72 -46.32
CA VAL A 630 -20.21 -22.22 -46.89
C VAL A 630 -20.38 -21.70 -48.30
N ALA A 631 -20.12 -20.41 -48.55
CA ALA A 631 -20.30 -19.79 -49.87
C ALA A 631 -19.36 -20.39 -50.96
N VAL A 632 -18.16 -20.86 -50.54
CA VAL A 632 -17.18 -21.52 -51.46
C VAL A 632 -17.35 -23.05 -51.49
N GLY A 633 -18.42 -23.61 -50.92
CA GLY A 633 -18.72 -25.05 -50.97
C GLY A 633 -17.86 -25.91 -50.05
N ARG A 634 -17.32 -25.34 -48.98
CA ARG A 634 -16.51 -26.04 -47.97
C ARG A 634 -17.19 -26.11 -46.61
N PRO A 635 -18.35 -26.80 -46.48
CA PRO A 635 -19.08 -26.91 -45.22
C PRO A 635 -18.27 -27.61 -44.10
N ASP A 636 -17.29 -28.44 -44.44
CA ASP A 636 -16.36 -29.09 -43.53
C ASP A 636 -15.53 -28.05 -42.76
N LEU A 637 -14.98 -27.06 -43.45
CA LEU A 637 -14.21 -25.99 -42.85
C LEU A 637 -15.13 -25.00 -42.09
N ALA A 638 -16.33 -24.75 -42.61
CA ALA A 638 -17.30 -23.91 -41.92
C ALA A 638 -17.67 -24.46 -40.53
N LEU A 639 -17.77 -25.76 -40.39
CA LEU A 639 -18.08 -26.40 -39.10
C LEU A 639 -16.95 -26.17 -38.04
N ILE A 640 -15.71 -26.14 -38.50
CA ILE A 640 -14.56 -25.87 -37.64
C ILE A 640 -14.44 -24.40 -37.25
N ALA A 641 -14.67 -23.49 -38.21
CA ALA A 641 -14.60 -22.06 -38.01
C ALA A 641 -15.74 -21.53 -37.14
N ARG A 642 -16.95 -22.12 -37.26
CA ARG A 642 -18.16 -21.62 -36.59
C ARG A 642 -18.03 -21.60 -35.08
N PRO A 643 -18.38 -20.48 -34.42
CA PRO A 643 -18.49 -20.45 -32.95
C PRO A 643 -19.43 -21.53 -32.44
N ASN A 644 -19.10 -22.15 -31.32
CA ASN A 644 -19.96 -23.16 -30.69
C ASN A 644 -21.26 -22.53 -30.12
N LYS A 645 -22.19 -23.35 -29.63
CA LYS A 645 -23.50 -22.87 -29.14
C LYS A 645 -23.38 -21.83 -28.02
N GLN A 646 -22.42 -22.00 -27.13
CA GLN A 646 -22.18 -21.06 -26.01
C GLN A 646 -21.59 -19.74 -26.52
N GLU A 647 -20.64 -19.80 -27.44
CA GLU A 647 -20.04 -18.65 -28.09
C GLU A 647 -21.06 -17.88 -28.97
N GLN A 648 -21.97 -18.59 -29.62
CA GLN A 648 -23.09 -17.95 -30.39
C GLN A 648 -24.04 -17.23 -29.44
N ALA A 649 -24.37 -17.80 -28.29
CA ALA A 649 -25.19 -17.15 -27.26
C ALA A 649 -24.50 -15.89 -26.68
N GLU A 650 -23.19 -15.94 -26.49
CA GLU A 650 -22.36 -14.81 -26.06
C GLU A 650 -22.41 -13.67 -27.09
N LEU A 651 -22.22 -13.99 -28.37
CA LEU A 651 -22.36 -13.04 -29.51
C LEU A 651 -23.74 -12.43 -29.58
N ALA A 652 -24.80 -13.24 -29.50
CA ALA A 652 -26.16 -12.77 -29.55
C ALA A 652 -26.49 -11.80 -28.42
N ARG A 653 -26.02 -12.10 -27.21
CA ARG A 653 -26.19 -11.24 -26.04
C ARG A 653 -25.45 -9.91 -26.23
N TYR A 654 -24.20 -9.92 -26.66
CA TYR A 654 -23.42 -8.71 -26.92
C TYR A 654 -24.07 -7.84 -28.03
N ARG A 655 -24.58 -8.46 -29.08
CA ARG A 655 -25.31 -7.73 -30.18
C ARG A 655 -26.58 -7.09 -29.69
N ALA A 656 -27.30 -7.74 -28.77
CA ALA A 656 -28.48 -7.16 -28.14
C ALA A 656 -28.16 -5.99 -27.22
N ASN A 657 -27.02 -6.06 -26.48
CA ASN A 657 -26.54 -4.99 -25.62
C ASN A 657 -25.00 -5.04 -25.56
N PRO A 658 -24.30 -4.15 -26.30
CA PRO A 658 -22.83 -4.10 -26.29
C PRO A 658 -22.18 -3.80 -24.93
N ASP A 659 -22.94 -3.27 -23.98
CA ASP A 659 -22.49 -2.98 -22.64
C ASP A 659 -22.73 -4.15 -21.65
N ASP A 660 -23.46 -5.19 -22.08
CA ASP A 660 -23.71 -6.40 -21.30
C ASP A 660 -22.55 -7.41 -21.44
N LEU A 661 -21.39 -7.04 -20.92
CA LEU A 661 -20.21 -7.89 -20.94
C LEU A 661 -20.31 -9.00 -19.88
N VAL A 662 -19.65 -10.13 -20.14
CA VAL A 662 -19.57 -11.22 -19.16
C VAL A 662 -18.77 -10.76 -17.94
N LEU A 663 -19.39 -10.83 -16.76
CA LEU A 663 -18.73 -10.52 -15.49
C LEU A 663 -17.63 -11.53 -15.21
N GLN A 664 -16.46 -11.04 -14.79
CA GLN A 664 -15.34 -11.92 -14.46
C GLN A 664 -15.51 -12.58 -13.10
N SER A 665 -15.11 -13.84 -13.01
CA SER A 665 -14.84 -14.46 -11.70
C SER A 665 -13.47 -13.98 -11.22
N ASP A 666 -13.41 -13.53 -9.99
CA ASP A 666 -12.16 -13.10 -9.34
C ASP A 666 -11.53 -14.20 -8.49
N GLY A 667 -12.17 -15.38 -8.41
CA GLY A 667 -11.68 -16.52 -7.65
C GLY A 667 -11.70 -16.31 -6.13
N ARG A 668 -12.46 -15.34 -5.60
CA ARG A 668 -12.55 -15.08 -4.16
C ARG A 668 -13.02 -16.29 -3.36
N GLU A 669 -13.82 -17.15 -3.93
CA GLU A 669 -14.27 -18.41 -3.32
C GLU A 669 -13.11 -19.32 -2.87
N PHE A 670 -11.92 -19.17 -3.46
CA PHE A 670 -10.71 -19.90 -3.09
C PHE A 670 -9.87 -19.22 -2.00
N TYR A 671 -10.24 -17.98 -1.62
CA TYR A 671 -9.52 -17.15 -0.63
C TYR A 671 -10.25 -17.04 0.70
N TRP A 672 -11.10 -18.01 1.04
CA TRP A 672 -11.87 -18.04 2.29
C TRP A 672 -11.03 -17.82 3.56
N GLN A 673 -9.75 -18.22 3.53
CA GLN A 673 -8.82 -18.03 4.64
C GLN A 673 -8.42 -16.57 4.89
N TRP A 674 -8.74 -15.66 3.97
CA TRP A 674 -8.43 -14.23 4.05
C TRP A 674 -9.69 -13.38 4.04
N GLY A 675 -10.78 -13.91 4.52
CA GLY A 675 -12.07 -13.27 4.51
C GLY A 675 -12.18 -12.04 5.42
N TYR A 676 -13.41 -11.56 5.53
CA TYR A 676 -13.76 -10.37 6.31
C TYR A 676 -13.47 -10.48 7.79
N LEU A 677 -13.53 -11.68 8.35
CA LEU A 677 -13.31 -11.94 9.77
C LEU A 677 -11.82 -12.03 10.13
N ARG A 678 -10.96 -11.93 9.15
CA ARG A 678 -9.52 -11.80 9.33
C ARG A 678 -9.11 -10.33 9.22
N TRP A 679 -9.23 -9.61 10.31
CA TRP A 679 -8.72 -8.26 10.36
C TRP A 679 -7.22 -8.23 10.02
N ARG A 680 -6.77 -7.16 9.33
CA ARG A 680 -5.38 -7.01 8.95
C ARG A 680 -4.43 -7.00 10.14
N SER A 681 -3.24 -7.51 9.98
CA SER A 681 -2.18 -7.40 10.98
C SER A 681 -1.76 -5.95 11.15
N VAL A 682 -1.47 -5.58 12.40
CA VAL A 682 -0.96 -4.25 12.76
C VAL A 682 0.35 -4.46 13.48
N TYR A 683 1.44 -4.12 12.82
CA TYR A 683 2.78 -4.24 13.35
C TYR A 683 3.18 -2.98 14.09
N ALA A 684 3.54 -3.13 15.35
CA ALA A 684 4.23 -2.09 16.09
C ALA A 684 5.68 -1.97 15.58
N ASN A 685 6.28 -0.79 15.78
CA ASN A 685 7.70 -0.58 15.52
C ASN A 685 8.53 -1.71 16.16
N PRO A 686 9.57 -2.22 15.49
CA PRO A 686 10.42 -3.32 15.96
C PRO A 686 10.98 -3.13 17.37
N GLN A 687 11.33 -1.91 17.77
CA GLN A 687 11.82 -1.62 19.12
C GLN A 687 10.76 -1.85 20.20
N VAL A 688 9.54 -1.39 19.97
CA VAL A 688 8.40 -1.60 20.87
C VAL A 688 8.02 -3.08 20.92
N ARG A 689 8.12 -3.77 19.77
CA ARG A 689 7.89 -5.21 19.69
C ARG A 689 8.93 -6.00 20.47
N ALA A 690 10.22 -5.72 20.28
CA ALA A 690 11.30 -6.38 21.00
C ALA A 690 11.20 -6.15 22.53
N GLN A 691 10.84 -4.94 22.96
CA GLN A 691 10.57 -4.64 24.38
C GLN A 691 9.37 -5.41 24.92
N ARG A 692 8.27 -5.52 24.16
CA ARG A 692 7.09 -6.27 24.57
C ARG A 692 7.33 -7.78 24.59
N GLU A 693 8.04 -8.31 23.60
CA GLU A 693 8.43 -9.72 23.55
C GLU A 693 9.34 -10.05 24.76
N ALA A 694 10.33 -9.22 25.03
CA ALA A 694 11.20 -9.38 26.21
C ALA A 694 10.42 -9.24 27.53
N GLN A 695 9.40 -8.40 27.59
CA GLN A 695 8.53 -8.28 28.76
C GLN A 695 7.61 -9.50 28.90
N GLN A 696 7.02 -9.98 27.82
CA GLN A 696 6.19 -11.19 27.80
C GLN A 696 6.99 -12.44 28.19
N ASP A 697 8.22 -12.57 27.70
CA ASP A 697 9.13 -13.65 28.10
C ASP A 697 9.49 -13.57 29.57
N ARG A 698 9.73 -12.38 30.12
CA ARG A 698 9.94 -12.18 31.56
C ARG A 698 8.72 -12.56 32.38
N GLU A 699 7.53 -12.14 31.95
CA GLU A 699 6.27 -12.47 32.63
C GLU A 699 5.96 -13.98 32.55
N GLN A 700 6.21 -14.63 31.41
CA GLN A 700 6.07 -16.08 31.26
C GLN A 700 7.08 -16.83 32.13
N THR A 701 8.33 -16.39 32.15
CA THR A 701 9.36 -16.95 33.00
C THR A 701 9.03 -16.78 34.47
N GLN A 702 8.52 -15.62 34.88
CA GLN A 702 8.05 -15.39 36.26
C GLN A 702 6.87 -16.30 36.62
N ARG A 703 5.89 -16.45 35.74
CA ARG A 703 4.74 -17.37 35.95
C ARG A 703 5.21 -18.83 36.01
N ALA A 704 6.13 -19.23 35.15
CA ALA A 704 6.71 -20.57 35.18
C ALA A 704 7.46 -20.83 36.50
N LEU A 705 8.25 -19.87 36.99
CA LEU A 705 8.93 -19.94 38.29
C LEU A 705 7.94 -19.97 39.47
N GLN A 706 6.86 -19.21 39.42
CA GLN A 706 5.80 -19.21 40.47
C GLN A 706 5.00 -20.51 40.50
N ASN A 707 4.86 -21.18 39.34
CA ASN A 707 4.13 -22.44 39.21
C ASN A 707 5.02 -23.70 39.31
N MET A 708 6.34 -23.53 39.52
CA MET A 708 7.21 -24.67 39.84
C MET A 708 6.87 -25.20 41.23
N PRO A 709 6.51 -26.49 41.38
CA PRO A 709 6.31 -27.07 42.68
C PRO A 709 7.66 -27.03 43.40
N MET A 710 7.75 -26.21 44.45
CA MET A 710 8.92 -26.17 45.34
C MET A 710 9.00 -27.49 46.12
N ASN A 711 9.63 -28.46 45.52
CA ASN A 711 9.91 -29.73 46.20
C ASN A 711 11.21 -29.59 46.99
N PHE A 712 11.09 -29.07 48.22
CA PHE A 712 12.21 -28.85 49.14
C PHE A 712 12.90 -30.13 49.66
N ASN A 713 12.46 -31.33 49.18
CA ASN A 713 12.98 -32.61 49.71
C ASN A 713 14.03 -33.30 48.84
N ALA A 714 14.58 -32.65 47.83
CA ALA A 714 15.59 -33.23 46.95
C ALA A 714 16.95 -32.45 46.99
N LEU A 715 17.41 -32.08 48.14
CA LEU A 715 18.81 -31.73 48.30
C LEU A 715 19.55 -32.90 48.92
N PRO A 716 20.58 -33.50 48.28
CA PRO A 716 21.41 -34.49 48.93
C PRO A 716 22.17 -33.77 50.08
N ARG A 717 22.04 -34.34 51.28
CA ARG A 717 22.88 -33.93 52.41
C ARG A 717 24.31 -34.45 52.13
N PHE A 718 25.26 -33.54 51.99
CA PHE A 718 26.65 -33.81 52.22
C PHE A 718 26.99 -33.37 53.64
#